data_8201c7c1b4b236b8f04374cd952acd2f
#
_entry.id   8201c7c1b4b236b8f04374cd952acd2f
#
_cell.length_a   1.000
_cell.length_b   1.000
_cell.length_c   1.000
_cell.angle_alpha   90.00
_cell.angle_beta   90.00
_cell.angle_gamma   90.00
#
_symmetry.space_group_name_H-M   'P 1'
#
loop_
_entity.id
_entity.type
_entity.pdbx_description
1 polymer ?
#
loop_
_entity_poly.entity_id
_entity_poly.type
_entity_poly.pdbx_seq_one_letter_code
_entity_poly.pdbx_strand_id
1 'polypeptide(L)'
;MKLLVIGGVAAGTKAAAKFKRVNPEAEVTIVTRGKDISYAGCGLPYYVGGAIPEKEQLIVNTPEKYSSLTGAVVYPQREVVALDTAGKKATAKNLRTGVEETYAYDACIVAVGASPVVPPLPGLNLPGVFVMRTPDDAIETRDYIAGGDVKRAVVVGGGFIGLEVAENLLEKGLSVTLIDMAPQIMPGFDGEMADYAVRHLEKKGIRVMTATKLEGVTGDGRAEGVQTDKGLLPADMVVLSIGIRPNTGFLQDTGIEMRKGTILVDDQMATNVPDVYAAGDCVMVKNRLTGERQWSPMGSSANMEGRTLALALGGRDVAYPGVLGTGVVKLPGLSGGRTGLSEEQARAAGYDPVCVLAVTDDKAHYYPGSAWFAIKLVADAATHKLLGVQVLGPGAVDKVTDIGVMAVTFGATLEQMTCLDLAYAPPFSTAIHPFVQAVHMLLNKITGDMDSFTPAEYLAGAAEGYRVIDVNPMGPVIAGADYVDLLKVKGEVPGLAKDEKLLLVCAKGKRAYLLQNRLKRYGYTNTKVLEGASFFNVVKAERKPGVVTVPAGEITRVKALGCLHNKGTDNFNVRVITRNGKITAAEHRKIAEAAERYGCGDVAMTTRLTMEIVGVPFDQIENVRAFLAEEGLETGGTGSKVRPVVACKGTTCQYGLLDSYALSDKIHERFFHGYASVKLPHKFKIAVGGCPNNCVKPDLNDFGIVGQRVPVIDLENCKGCRICQVSLACPVEASQVVDGKLVIDPDKCNNCGRCVGKCPFKASEESAYGYRIYIGGRWGKRVAHGLALNKIFLDEEEVLSVLEKAILLFREQGNTGERFADTISRLGFENVQAQLMADDLLARKEEIIGAKMHLHGGATC
;
A
#
# COMPACT_ATOMS: atom_id res chain seq x y z
N MET A 1 4.63 40.05 -44.24
CA MET A 1 4.11 40.02 -42.85
C MET A 1 5.19 39.44 -41.93
N LYS A 2 5.51 40.18 -40.87
CA LYS A 2 6.47 39.79 -39.83
C LYS A 2 5.69 39.21 -38.65
N LEU A 3 5.79 37.92 -38.43
CA LEU A 3 5.19 37.24 -37.28
C LEU A 3 6.26 37.02 -36.21
N LEU A 4 6.08 37.59 -35.04
CA LEU A 4 6.88 37.31 -33.86
C LEU A 4 6.18 36.30 -32.98
N VAL A 5 6.88 35.23 -32.57
CA VAL A 5 6.40 34.22 -31.62
C VAL A 5 7.27 34.26 -30.39
N ILE A 6 6.69 34.58 -29.24
CA ILE A 6 7.35 34.61 -27.95
C ILE A 6 7.11 33.29 -27.22
N GLY A 7 8.12 32.42 -27.21
CA GLY A 7 8.09 31.10 -26.66
C GLY A 7 8.21 29.97 -27.70
N GLY A 8 9.14 29.04 -27.46
CA GLY A 8 9.60 28.02 -28.42
C GLY A 8 9.32 26.57 -28.06
N VAL A 9 8.23 26.28 -27.30
CA VAL A 9 7.89 24.91 -26.95
C VAL A 9 6.61 24.47 -27.67
N ALA A 10 5.61 23.90 -27.03
CA ALA A 10 4.46 23.26 -27.68
C ALA A 10 3.65 24.22 -28.59
N ALA A 11 3.01 25.23 -27.99
CA ALA A 11 2.11 26.12 -28.73
C ALA A 11 2.86 27.00 -29.77
N GLY A 12 3.98 27.63 -29.37
CA GLY A 12 4.71 28.55 -30.21
C GLY A 12 5.33 27.87 -31.43
N THR A 13 5.99 26.72 -31.26
CA THR A 13 6.55 25.96 -32.39
C THR A 13 5.44 25.42 -33.30
N LYS A 14 4.30 24.96 -32.74
CA LYS A 14 3.17 24.51 -33.54
C LYS A 14 2.57 25.66 -34.37
N ALA A 15 2.36 26.83 -33.75
CA ALA A 15 1.83 28.00 -34.42
C ALA A 15 2.76 28.47 -35.53
N ALA A 16 4.05 28.69 -35.27
CA ALA A 16 5.05 29.10 -36.23
C ALA A 16 5.14 28.16 -37.41
N ALA A 17 5.29 26.84 -37.17
CA ALA A 17 5.38 25.86 -38.26
C ALA A 17 4.09 25.76 -39.09
N LYS A 18 2.91 25.90 -38.45
CA LYS A 18 1.64 25.86 -39.18
C LYS A 18 1.41 27.12 -39.96
N PHE A 19 1.71 28.29 -39.39
CA PHE A 19 1.57 29.58 -40.07
C PHE A 19 2.49 29.67 -41.28
N LYS A 20 3.77 29.25 -41.18
CA LYS A 20 4.72 29.22 -42.30
C LYS A 20 4.25 28.36 -43.49
N ARG A 21 3.52 27.26 -43.21
CA ARG A 21 2.90 26.42 -44.26
C ARG A 21 1.69 27.07 -44.91
N VAL A 22 0.95 27.93 -44.20
CA VAL A 22 -0.19 28.66 -44.73
C VAL A 22 0.25 29.93 -45.49
N ASN A 23 1.29 30.61 -44.99
CA ASN A 23 1.88 31.82 -45.53
C ASN A 23 3.40 31.64 -45.71
N PRO A 24 3.86 30.98 -46.79
CA PRO A 24 5.26 30.67 -47.02
C PRO A 24 6.17 31.91 -47.10
N GLU A 25 5.67 33.03 -47.58
CA GLU A 25 6.37 34.28 -47.74
C GLU A 25 6.49 35.11 -46.45
N ALA A 26 5.82 34.70 -45.37
CA ALA A 26 5.90 35.43 -44.11
C ALA A 26 7.26 35.23 -43.43
N GLU A 27 7.77 36.32 -42.86
CA GLU A 27 8.93 36.29 -41.97
C GLU A 27 8.44 35.83 -40.58
N VAL A 28 8.85 34.63 -40.15
CA VAL A 28 8.45 34.09 -38.83
C VAL A 28 9.69 34.00 -37.94
N THR A 29 9.62 34.71 -36.83
CA THR A 29 10.68 34.72 -35.81
C THR A 29 10.19 34.18 -34.50
N ILE A 30 10.90 33.18 -33.94
CA ILE A 30 10.66 32.65 -32.58
C ILE A 30 11.74 33.20 -31.65
N VAL A 31 11.33 33.83 -30.55
CA VAL A 31 12.20 34.30 -29.48
C VAL A 31 11.86 33.52 -28.21
N THR A 32 12.85 32.85 -27.62
CA THR A 32 12.59 31.98 -26.45
C THR A 32 13.68 32.05 -25.40
N ARG A 33 13.29 32.06 -24.13
CA ARG A 33 14.21 32.12 -22.98
C ARG A 33 15.08 30.87 -22.86
N GLY A 34 14.50 29.69 -23.12
CA GLY A 34 15.21 28.42 -23.02
C GLY A 34 16.30 28.25 -24.08
N LYS A 35 17.30 27.43 -23.77
CA LYS A 35 18.29 27.00 -24.78
C LYS A 35 17.69 25.96 -25.75
N ASP A 36 16.79 25.12 -25.24
CA ASP A 36 16.10 24.07 -25.97
C ASP A 36 14.71 24.53 -26.40
N ILE A 37 14.31 24.10 -27.59
CA ILE A 37 12.97 24.30 -28.13
C ILE A 37 12.32 22.91 -28.41
N SER A 38 11.02 22.92 -28.62
CA SER A 38 10.31 21.70 -29.06
C SER A 38 10.70 20.44 -28.25
N TYR A 39 10.82 20.55 -26.95
CA TYR A 39 11.19 19.43 -26.10
C TYR A 39 9.95 18.71 -25.52
N ALA A 40 10.15 17.44 -25.12
CA ALA A 40 9.14 16.55 -24.58
C ALA A 40 8.89 16.81 -23.08
N GLY A 41 8.20 17.92 -22.72
CA GLY A 41 7.93 18.28 -21.32
C GLY A 41 7.21 17.20 -20.52
N CYS A 42 6.29 16.45 -21.14
CA CYS A 42 5.61 15.30 -20.50
C CYS A 42 6.49 14.04 -20.40
N GLY A 43 7.66 14.01 -21.05
CA GLY A 43 8.61 12.90 -21.00
C GLY A 43 9.59 12.95 -19.82
N LEU A 44 9.67 14.09 -19.12
CA LEU A 44 10.68 14.34 -18.10
C LEU A 44 10.66 13.33 -16.94
N PRO A 45 9.52 13.01 -16.31
CA PRO A 45 9.48 11.99 -15.27
C PRO A 45 9.96 10.62 -15.77
N TYR A 46 9.60 10.23 -17.00
CA TYR A 46 9.98 8.95 -17.60
C TYR A 46 11.47 8.88 -17.96
N TYR A 47 12.11 10.03 -18.23
CA TYR A 47 13.56 10.10 -18.36
C TYR A 47 14.24 9.90 -17.00
N VAL A 48 13.74 10.52 -15.96
CA VAL A 48 14.24 10.30 -14.58
C VAL A 48 14.11 8.83 -14.19
N GLY A 49 13.00 8.19 -14.48
CA GLY A 49 12.75 6.77 -14.24
C GLY A 49 13.60 5.82 -15.10
N GLY A 50 14.07 6.30 -16.26
CA GLY A 50 14.88 5.53 -17.22
C GLY A 50 14.08 4.83 -18.32
N ALA A 51 12.74 5.00 -18.37
CA ALA A 51 11.91 4.55 -19.47
C ALA A 51 12.28 5.26 -20.80
N ILE A 52 12.71 6.52 -20.71
CA ILE A 52 13.40 7.22 -21.79
C ILE A 52 14.89 7.18 -21.45
N PRO A 53 15.71 6.37 -22.15
CA PRO A 53 17.11 6.16 -21.76
C PRO A 53 18.04 7.35 -22.05
N GLU A 54 17.84 8.04 -23.17
CA GLU A 54 18.79 9.02 -23.69
C GLU A 54 18.21 10.46 -23.59
N LYS A 55 19.02 11.41 -23.10
CA LYS A 55 18.61 12.81 -22.95
C LYS A 55 18.26 13.50 -24.27
N GLU A 56 18.91 13.07 -25.35
CA GLU A 56 18.66 13.56 -26.69
C GLU A 56 17.24 13.27 -27.19
N GLN A 57 16.59 12.22 -26.64
CA GLN A 57 15.19 11.88 -26.95
C GLN A 57 14.21 12.89 -26.36
N LEU A 58 14.62 13.66 -25.35
CA LEU A 58 13.81 14.74 -24.79
C LEU A 58 13.71 15.93 -25.74
N ILE A 59 14.69 16.13 -26.62
CA ILE A 59 14.75 17.24 -27.57
C ILE A 59 14.21 16.78 -28.92
N VAL A 60 12.98 17.13 -29.22
CA VAL A 60 12.32 16.73 -30.50
C VAL A 60 12.99 17.40 -31.69
N ASN A 61 13.27 18.71 -31.57
CA ASN A 61 14.01 19.46 -32.58
C ASN A 61 14.97 20.47 -31.93
N THR A 62 16.18 20.54 -32.42
CA THR A 62 17.07 21.67 -32.13
C THR A 62 16.61 22.93 -32.86
N PRO A 63 17.04 24.14 -32.45
CA PRO A 63 16.73 25.40 -33.16
C PRO A 63 17.08 25.33 -34.64
N GLU A 64 18.25 24.83 -34.99
CA GLU A 64 18.76 24.72 -36.37
C GLU A 64 17.94 23.75 -37.21
N LYS A 65 17.66 22.57 -36.65
CA LYS A 65 16.81 21.54 -37.30
C LYS A 65 15.39 22.06 -37.52
N TYR A 66 14.83 22.74 -36.51
CA TYR A 66 13.49 23.33 -36.64
C TYR A 66 13.45 24.42 -37.71
N SER A 67 14.43 25.33 -37.72
CA SER A 67 14.55 26.38 -38.73
C SER A 67 14.66 25.80 -40.14
N SER A 68 15.49 24.79 -40.33
CA SER A 68 15.65 24.10 -41.64
C SER A 68 14.36 23.43 -42.11
N LEU A 69 13.60 22.82 -41.19
CA LEU A 69 12.34 22.14 -41.52
C LEU A 69 11.17 23.07 -41.80
N THR A 70 11.15 24.25 -41.16
CA THR A 70 9.96 25.12 -41.16
C THR A 70 10.15 26.42 -41.93
N GLY A 71 11.39 26.88 -42.05
CA GLY A 71 11.73 28.22 -42.57
C GLY A 71 11.51 29.36 -41.56
N ALA A 72 11.21 29.05 -40.30
CA ALA A 72 11.15 30.05 -39.24
C ALA A 72 12.52 30.27 -38.62
N VAL A 73 12.88 31.50 -38.27
CA VAL A 73 14.13 31.84 -37.57
C VAL A 73 13.92 31.69 -36.06
N VAL A 74 14.85 31.02 -35.36
CA VAL A 74 14.76 30.80 -33.94
C VAL A 74 15.92 31.47 -33.21
N TYR A 75 15.60 32.31 -32.21
CA TYR A 75 16.55 32.94 -31.31
C TYR A 75 16.39 32.34 -29.89
N PRO A 76 17.14 31.31 -29.50
CA PRO A 76 17.13 30.76 -28.14
C PRO A 76 17.91 31.68 -27.19
N GLN A 77 17.67 31.52 -25.86
CA GLN A 77 18.29 32.28 -24.78
C GLN A 77 18.07 33.79 -24.92
N ARG A 78 16.88 34.18 -25.37
CA ARG A 78 16.37 35.56 -25.38
C ARG A 78 15.09 35.59 -24.55
N GLU A 79 15.15 36.30 -23.44
CA GLU A 79 14.00 36.50 -22.56
C GLU A 79 13.30 37.83 -22.90
N VAL A 80 12.06 37.73 -23.38
CA VAL A 80 11.27 38.95 -23.63
C VAL A 80 10.89 39.55 -22.28
N VAL A 81 11.30 40.81 -22.09
CA VAL A 81 11.14 41.58 -20.86
C VAL A 81 10.09 42.69 -20.97
N ALA A 82 9.78 43.14 -22.19
CA ALA A 82 8.75 44.12 -22.45
C ALA A 82 8.07 43.91 -23.82
N LEU A 83 6.79 44.25 -23.92
CA LEU A 83 6.01 44.24 -25.16
C LEU A 83 5.34 45.61 -25.33
N ASP A 84 5.75 46.35 -26.30
CA ASP A 84 5.12 47.61 -26.74
C ASP A 84 4.07 47.24 -27.82
N THR A 85 2.83 47.14 -27.42
CA THR A 85 1.72 46.78 -28.28
C THR A 85 1.35 47.89 -29.26
N ALA A 86 1.54 49.16 -28.87
CA ALA A 86 1.28 50.32 -29.74
C ALA A 86 2.38 50.50 -30.79
N GLY A 87 3.63 50.40 -30.41
CA GLY A 87 4.79 50.46 -31.30
C GLY A 87 5.11 49.17 -32.05
N LYS A 88 4.34 48.09 -31.77
CA LYS A 88 4.53 46.72 -32.34
C LYS A 88 5.98 46.25 -32.23
N LYS A 89 6.54 46.31 -31.03
CA LYS A 89 7.91 45.89 -30.71
C LYS A 89 7.97 45.06 -29.45
N ALA A 90 8.80 44.03 -29.43
CA ALA A 90 9.18 43.31 -28.23
C ALA A 90 10.65 43.55 -27.91
N THR A 91 10.98 43.84 -26.64
CA THR A 91 12.34 43.95 -26.14
C THR A 91 12.71 42.62 -25.44
N ALA A 92 13.79 42.01 -25.90
CA ALA A 92 14.30 40.79 -25.31
C ALA A 92 15.73 40.94 -24.80
N LYS A 93 16.02 40.45 -23.61
CA LYS A 93 17.35 40.35 -23.04
C LYS A 93 18.05 39.10 -23.56
N ASN A 94 19.16 39.24 -24.21
CA ASN A 94 20.04 38.14 -24.58
C ASN A 94 20.74 37.61 -23.32
N LEU A 95 20.39 36.40 -22.90
CA LEU A 95 20.88 35.81 -21.63
C LEU A 95 22.36 35.40 -21.67
N ARG A 96 22.99 35.37 -22.89
CA ARG A 96 24.45 35.13 -23.04
C ARG A 96 25.27 36.36 -22.87
N THR A 97 24.80 37.50 -23.44
CA THR A 97 25.56 38.74 -23.52
C THR A 97 25.08 39.82 -22.57
N GLY A 98 23.85 39.67 -22.01
CA GLY A 98 23.17 40.68 -21.20
C GLY A 98 22.60 41.86 -22.01
N VAL A 99 22.81 41.94 -23.34
CA VAL A 99 22.37 43.03 -24.20
C VAL A 99 20.88 42.90 -24.53
N GLU A 100 20.17 44.02 -24.59
CA GLU A 100 18.79 44.11 -25.03
C GLU A 100 18.72 44.18 -26.56
N GLU A 101 17.84 43.34 -27.12
CA GLU A 101 17.55 43.24 -28.55
C GLU A 101 16.08 43.60 -28.79
N THR A 102 15.76 44.29 -29.88
CA THR A 102 14.39 44.70 -30.22
C THR A 102 13.89 43.95 -31.45
N TYR A 103 12.70 43.40 -31.38
CA TYR A 103 12.04 42.63 -32.45
C TYR A 103 10.74 43.36 -32.83
N ALA A 104 10.70 43.92 -34.07
CA ALA A 104 9.48 44.53 -34.63
C ALA A 104 8.58 43.43 -35.24
N TYR A 105 7.26 43.59 -35.18
CA TYR A 105 6.30 42.66 -35.74
C TYR A 105 5.10 43.34 -36.38
N ASP A 106 4.46 42.64 -37.32
CA ASP A 106 3.11 42.99 -37.81
C ASP A 106 2.04 42.30 -36.93
N ALA A 107 2.31 41.03 -36.52
CA ALA A 107 1.51 40.27 -35.55
C ALA A 107 2.43 39.58 -34.55
N CYS A 108 1.93 39.41 -33.31
CA CYS A 108 2.64 38.76 -32.21
C CYS A 108 1.84 37.60 -31.58
N ILE A 109 2.49 36.48 -31.36
CA ILE A 109 1.94 35.34 -30.64
C ILE A 109 2.69 35.23 -29.30
N VAL A 110 1.95 35.33 -28.19
CA VAL A 110 2.44 35.10 -26.84
C VAL A 110 2.21 33.63 -26.46
N ALA A 111 3.28 32.85 -26.44
CA ALA A 111 3.28 31.41 -26.12
C ALA A 111 4.31 31.04 -25.03
N VAL A 112 4.38 31.89 -24.01
CA VAL A 112 5.43 31.91 -22.99
C VAL A 112 5.28 30.77 -21.94
N GLY A 113 4.17 30.05 -21.97
CA GLY A 113 3.91 28.93 -21.08
C GLY A 113 3.83 29.34 -19.60
N ALA A 114 4.20 28.41 -18.73
CA ALA A 114 4.18 28.58 -17.28
C ALA A 114 5.45 28.01 -16.64
N SER A 115 5.76 28.46 -15.43
CA SER A 115 6.89 27.97 -14.61
C SER A 115 6.37 27.30 -13.33
N PRO A 116 7.11 26.34 -12.74
CA PRO A 116 6.78 25.74 -11.45
C PRO A 116 6.66 26.81 -10.36
N VAL A 117 5.73 26.60 -9.46
CA VAL A 117 5.62 27.42 -8.24
C VAL A 117 6.66 26.92 -7.25
N VAL A 118 7.55 27.81 -6.81
CA VAL A 118 8.47 27.60 -5.69
C VAL A 118 8.09 28.64 -4.62
N PRO A 119 7.50 28.21 -3.49
CA PRO A 119 7.10 29.14 -2.44
C PRO A 119 8.35 29.66 -1.69
N PRO A 120 8.29 30.84 -1.07
CA PRO A 120 9.41 31.40 -0.31
C PRO A 120 9.52 30.74 1.08
N LEU A 121 9.80 29.44 1.10
CA LEU A 121 9.97 28.66 2.32
C LEU A 121 11.45 28.35 2.55
N PRO A 122 11.89 28.14 3.82
CA PRO A 122 13.28 27.84 4.13
C PRO A 122 13.74 26.53 3.49
N GLY A 123 14.99 26.50 3.05
CA GLY A 123 15.68 25.31 2.55
C GLY A 123 15.30 24.86 1.13
N LEU A 124 14.42 25.55 0.40
CA LEU A 124 14.04 25.14 -0.96
C LEU A 124 15.13 25.38 -2.02
N ASN A 125 16.22 26.03 -1.65
CA ASN A 125 17.41 26.22 -2.48
C ASN A 125 18.55 25.23 -2.16
N LEU A 126 18.34 24.29 -1.25
CA LEU A 126 19.33 23.28 -0.92
C LEU A 126 19.54 22.29 -2.08
N PRO A 127 20.77 21.83 -2.33
CA PRO A 127 21.03 20.68 -3.19
C PRO A 127 20.17 19.49 -2.79
N GLY A 128 19.54 18.84 -3.78
CA GLY A 128 18.56 17.77 -3.56
C GLY A 128 17.09 18.21 -3.59
N VAL A 129 16.83 19.53 -3.79
CA VAL A 129 15.48 20.04 -4.05
C VAL A 129 15.32 20.33 -5.54
N PHE A 130 14.32 19.76 -6.19
CA PHE A 130 14.11 19.80 -7.63
C PHE A 130 12.70 20.26 -7.98
N VAL A 131 12.57 20.76 -9.20
CA VAL A 131 11.31 20.93 -9.94
C VAL A 131 11.35 20.08 -11.20
N MET A 132 10.22 19.95 -11.92
CA MET A 132 10.15 19.13 -13.13
C MET A 132 9.49 19.93 -14.26
N ARG A 133 10.27 20.71 -15.02
CA ARG A 133 9.74 21.57 -16.08
C ARG A 133 10.56 21.55 -17.38
N THR A 134 11.87 21.50 -17.27
CA THR A 134 12.80 21.59 -18.41
C THR A 134 13.64 20.30 -18.54
N PRO A 135 14.24 20.03 -19.70
CA PRO A 135 15.19 18.93 -19.83
C PRO A 135 16.32 18.97 -18.80
N ASP A 136 16.83 20.17 -18.48
CA ASP A 136 17.89 20.34 -17.48
C ASP A 136 17.44 19.87 -16.10
N ASP A 137 16.21 20.23 -15.66
CA ASP A 137 15.67 19.76 -14.37
C ASP A 137 15.65 18.23 -14.28
N ALA A 138 15.25 17.55 -15.36
CA ALA A 138 15.20 16.10 -15.41
C ALA A 138 16.59 15.45 -15.44
N ILE A 139 17.54 16.06 -16.17
CA ILE A 139 18.94 15.60 -16.23
C ILE A 139 19.59 15.76 -14.84
N GLU A 140 19.46 16.92 -14.21
CA GLU A 140 19.98 17.18 -12.87
C GLU A 140 19.40 16.20 -11.83
N THR A 141 18.07 15.97 -11.88
CA THR A 141 17.39 15.04 -11.00
C THR A 141 17.93 13.62 -11.18
N ARG A 142 18.08 13.15 -12.41
CA ARG A 142 18.61 11.82 -12.72
C ARG A 142 20.07 11.65 -12.31
N ASP A 143 20.90 12.66 -12.57
CA ASP A 143 22.31 12.66 -12.20
C ASP A 143 22.49 12.66 -10.67
N TYR A 144 21.66 13.41 -9.94
CA TYR A 144 21.64 13.41 -8.49
C TYR A 144 21.32 12.03 -7.91
N ILE A 145 20.32 11.33 -8.47
CA ILE A 145 19.97 9.96 -8.07
C ILE A 145 21.15 9.00 -8.38
N ALA A 146 21.79 9.16 -9.54
CA ALA A 146 22.92 8.32 -9.96
C ALA A 146 24.18 8.49 -9.08
N GLY A 147 24.32 9.59 -8.37
CA GLY A 147 25.38 9.84 -7.39
C GLY A 147 25.38 8.90 -6.19
N GLY A 148 24.32 8.08 -5.98
CA GLY A 148 24.33 6.86 -5.16
C GLY A 148 23.89 6.99 -3.71
N ASP A 149 23.74 8.20 -3.17
CA ASP A 149 23.40 8.41 -1.75
C ASP A 149 21.90 8.67 -1.49
N VAL A 150 21.07 8.62 -2.53
CA VAL A 150 19.63 8.89 -2.44
C VAL A 150 18.85 7.61 -2.20
N LYS A 151 18.12 7.54 -1.09
CA LYS A 151 17.27 6.39 -0.72
C LYS A 151 15.82 6.78 -0.48
N ARG A 152 15.58 8.02 -0.06
CA ARG A 152 14.28 8.53 0.36
C ARG A 152 13.94 9.77 -0.43
N ALA A 153 12.80 9.76 -1.10
CA ALA A 153 12.30 10.90 -1.85
C ALA A 153 10.96 11.38 -1.25
N VAL A 154 10.80 12.69 -1.14
CA VAL A 154 9.51 13.32 -0.86
C VAL A 154 9.07 14.09 -2.09
N VAL A 155 7.90 13.72 -2.63
CA VAL A 155 7.23 14.44 -3.72
C VAL A 155 6.15 15.32 -3.12
N VAL A 156 6.21 16.61 -3.39
CA VAL A 156 5.26 17.60 -2.88
C VAL A 156 4.30 17.98 -3.99
N GLY A 157 3.03 17.56 -3.85
CA GLY A 157 1.95 17.76 -4.82
C GLY A 157 1.47 16.46 -5.47
N GLY A 158 0.19 16.12 -5.26
CA GLY A 158 -0.50 14.93 -5.77
C GLY A 158 -1.22 15.15 -7.10
N GLY A 159 -0.79 16.15 -7.89
CA GLY A 159 -1.21 16.31 -9.29
C GLY A 159 -0.53 15.33 -10.23
N PHE A 160 -0.87 15.35 -11.52
CA PHE A 160 -0.37 14.37 -12.50
C PHE A 160 1.15 14.31 -12.56
N ILE A 161 1.83 15.47 -12.58
CA ILE A 161 3.30 15.54 -12.60
C ILE A 161 3.90 14.86 -11.36
N GLY A 162 3.38 15.19 -10.17
CA GLY A 162 3.88 14.62 -8.92
C GLY A 162 3.66 13.10 -8.83
N LEU A 163 2.53 12.61 -9.33
CA LEU A 163 2.21 11.18 -9.37
C LEU A 163 3.13 10.42 -10.33
N GLU A 164 3.38 10.96 -11.53
CA GLU A 164 4.31 10.37 -12.50
C GLU A 164 5.76 10.40 -12.00
N VAL A 165 6.17 11.49 -11.32
CA VAL A 165 7.47 11.55 -10.65
C VAL A 165 7.57 10.49 -9.56
N ALA A 166 6.55 10.37 -8.69
CA ALA A 166 6.52 9.39 -7.61
C ALA A 166 6.61 7.93 -8.12
N GLU A 167 5.89 7.61 -9.21
CA GLU A 167 6.01 6.32 -9.91
C GLU A 167 7.45 6.06 -10.35
N ASN A 168 8.03 7.00 -11.09
CA ASN A 168 9.35 6.85 -11.68
C ASN A 168 10.47 6.79 -10.63
N LEU A 169 10.33 7.48 -9.49
CA LEU A 169 11.26 7.38 -8.36
C LEU A 169 11.13 6.03 -7.66
N LEU A 170 9.91 5.49 -7.53
CA LEU A 170 9.70 4.14 -7.00
C LEU A 170 10.34 3.08 -7.91
N GLU A 171 10.22 3.21 -9.24
CA GLU A 171 10.86 2.30 -10.21
C GLU A 171 12.40 2.35 -10.11
N LYS A 172 12.98 3.47 -9.68
CA LYS A 172 14.42 3.59 -9.32
C LYS A 172 14.76 2.94 -7.97
N GLY A 173 13.80 2.38 -7.26
CA GLY A 173 14.02 1.71 -5.98
C GLY A 173 14.07 2.64 -4.77
N LEU A 174 13.64 3.88 -4.91
CA LEU A 174 13.59 4.83 -3.80
C LEU A 174 12.34 4.58 -2.92
N SER A 175 12.49 4.86 -1.62
CA SER A 175 11.34 4.98 -0.71
C SER A 175 10.66 6.33 -0.94
N VAL A 176 9.42 6.31 -1.45
CA VAL A 176 8.72 7.53 -1.86
C VAL A 176 7.61 7.88 -0.88
N THR A 177 7.60 9.15 -0.43
CA THR A 177 6.47 9.75 0.27
C THR A 177 5.90 10.88 -0.60
N LEU A 178 4.60 10.81 -0.90
CA LEU A 178 3.86 11.86 -1.59
C LEU A 178 3.06 12.66 -0.57
N ILE A 179 3.25 13.97 -0.54
CA ILE A 179 2.44 14.86 0.31
C ILE A 179 1.64 15.84 -0.54
N ASP A 180 0.43 16.18 -0.13
CA ASP A 180 -0.38 17.24 -0.73
C ASP A 180 -1.14 18.02 0.34
N MET A 181 -1.19 19.34 0.22
CA MET A 181 -1.99 20.19 1.10
C MET A 181 -3.51 20.03 0.87
N ALA A 182 -3.92 19.58 -0.30
CA ALA A 182 -5.31 19.27 -0.60
C ALA A 182 -5.77 18.00 0.13
N PRO A 183 -7.09 17.84 0.37
CA PRO A 183 -7.62 16.64 1.01
C PRO A 183 -7.54 15.39 0.14
N GLN A 184 -7.29 15.53 -1.16
CA GLN A 184 -7.16 14.42 -2.11
C GLN A 184 -6.05 14.67 -3.14
N ILE A 185 -5.53 13.59 -3.71
CA ILE A 185 -4.67 13.59 -4.90
C ILE A 185 -5.54 13.57 -6.18
N MET A 186 -4.95 13.59 -7.36
CA MET A 186 -5.64 13.50 -8.65
C MET A 186 -6.72 14.57 -8.84
N PRO A 187 -6.35 15.86 -8.90
CA PRO A 187 -7.32 16.94 -9.01
C PRO A 187 -8.23 16.76 -10.24
N GLY A 188 -9.53 16.96 -10.01
CA GLY A 188 -10.58 16.80 -11.02
C GLY A 188 -11.15 15.40 -11.15
N PHE A 189 -10.64 14.38 -10.46
CA PHE A 189 -11.35 13.15 -10.19
C PHE A 189 -12.27 13.34 -8.97
N ASP A 190 -13.34 12.54 -8.90
CA ASP A 190 -14.17 12.47 -7.70
C ASP A 190 -13.42 11.81 -6.56
N GLY A 191 -13.79 12.15 -5.30
CA GLY A 191 -13.05 11.77 -4.10
C GLY A 191 -12.86 10.27 -3.94
N GLU A 192 -13.88 9.46 -4.20
CA GLU A 192 -13.82 8.02 -4.10
C GLU A 192 -12.84 7.39 -5.12
N MET A 193 -12.68 8.01 -6.31
CA MET A 193 -11.71 7.58 -7.32
C MET A 193 -10.29 7.88 -6.84
N ALA A 194 -10.08 9.06 -6.27
CA ALA A 194 -8.80 9.45 -5.67
C ALA A 194 -8.43 8.56 -4.47
N ASP A 195 -9.38 8.24 -3.61
CA ASP A 195 -9.16 7.34 -2.46
C ASP A 195 -8.78 5.92 -2.91
N TYR A 196 -9.39 5.42 -3.98
CA TYR A 196 -8.97 4.13 -4.54
C TYR A 196 -7.52 4.19 -5.03
N ALA A 197 -7.13 5.27 -5.71
CA ALA A 197 -5.75 5.46 -6.16
C ALA A 197 -4.77 5.57 -4.97
N VAL A 198 -5.13 6.26 -3.88
CA VAL A 198 -4.32 6.32 -2.65
C VAL A 198 -4.07 4.92 -2.09
N ARG A 199 -5.13 4.14 -1.88
CA ARG A 199 -5.00 2.76 -1.37
C ARG A 199 -4.15 1.87 -2.28
N HIS A 200 -4.23 2.10 -3.60
CA HIS A 200 -3.39 1.38 -4.57
C HIS A 200 -1.91 1.77 -4.45
N LEU A 201 -1.61 3.08 -4.38
CA LEU A 201 -0.25 3.60 -4.22
C LEU A 201 0.41 3.10 -2.93
N GLU A 202 -0.34 3.09 -1.83
CA GLU A 202 0.15 2.58 -0.54
C GLU A 202 0.47 1.08 -0.60
N LYS A 203 -0.37 0.28 -1.26
CA LYS A 203 -0.09 -1.14 -1.53
C LYS A 203 1.16 -1.35 -2.40
N LYS A 204 1.51 -0.37 -3.23
CA LYS A 204 2.73 -0.38 -4.07
C LYS A 204 3.97 0.17 -3.36
N GLY A 205 3.83 0.67 -2.14
CA GLY A 205 4.93 1.15 -1.30
C GLY A 205 5.17 2.66 -1.38
N ILE A 206 4.28 3.44 -2.00
CA ILE A 206 4.30 4.91 -1.92
C ILE A 206 3.43 5.33 -0.73
N ARG A 207 4.04 5.98 0.25
CA ARG A 207 3.30 6.59 1.36
C ARG A 207 2.62 7.87 0.89
N VAL A 208 1.29 7.98 1.05
CA VAL A 208 0.52 9.15 0.66
C VAL A 208 0.03 9.90 1.90
N MET A 209 0.26 11.20 1.95
CA MET A 209 -0.17 12.08 3.04
C MET A 209 -0.90 13.29 2.46
N THR A 210 -2.21 13.21 2.38
CA THR A 210 -3.08 14.33 2.00
C THR A 210 -3.31 15.27 3.19
N ALA A 211 -3.89 16.46 2.93
CA ALA A 211 -4.08 17.53 3.93
C ALA A 211 -2.80 17.79 4.74
N THR A 212 -1.63 17.79 4.07
CA THR A 212 -0.30 17.94 4.67
C THR A 212 0.44 19.07 3.99
N LYS A 213 0.72 20.13 4.74
CA LYS A 213 1.33 21.37 4.23
C LYS A 213 2.85 21.30 4.35
N LEU A 214 3.54 21.64 3.26
CA LEU A 214 4.99 21.91 3.28
C LEU A 214 5.27 23.19 4.05
N GLU A 215 6.24 23.17 4.98
CA GLU A 215 6.70 24.33 5.74
C GLU A 215 8.18 24.67 5.45
N GLY A 216 8.93 23.73 4.92
CA GLY A 216 10.33 23.93 4.53
C GLY A 216 11.07 22.63 4.28
N VAL A 217 12.34 22.76 3.88
CA VAL A 217 13.29 21.66 3.74
C VAL A 217 14.44 21.88 4.72
N THR A 218 14.84 20.85 5.43
CA THR A 218 15.93 20.87 6.41
C THR A 218 17.14 20.12 5.90
N GLY A 219 18.34 20.53 6.33
CA GLY A 219 19.59 19.87 6.00
C GLY A 219 20.80 20.79 6.15
N ASP A 220 21.99 20.18 6.24
CA ASP A 220 23.28 20.89 6.26
C ASP A 220 24.00 20.62 4.93
N GLY A 221 24.05 21.64 4.07
CA GLY A 221 24.66 21.54 2.74
C GLY A 221 23.84 20.78 1.67
N ARG A 222 22.83 19.98 2.05
CA ARG A 222 21.88 19.29 1.16
C ARG A 222 20.55 18.99 1.87
N ALA A 223 19.53 18.60 1.11
CA ALA A 223 18.25 18.17 1.70
C ALA A 223 18.42 16.88 2.52
N GLU A 224 17.92 16.87 3.76
CA GLU A 224 17.93 15.74 4.69
C GLU A 224 16.53 15.45 5.26
N GLY A 225 15.62 16.42 5.14
CA GLY A 225 14.25 16.27 5.60
C GLY A 225 13.30 17.32 5.05
N VAL A 226 12.01 17.03 5.13
CA VAL A 226 10.90 17.92 4.77
C VAL A 226 10.13 18.25 6.03
N GLN A 227 10.10 19.51 6.43
CA GLN A 227 9.26 19.99 7.52
C GLN A 227 7.84 20.19 7.02
N THR A 228 6.87 19.59 7.72
CA THR A 228 5.45 19.73 7.43
C THR A 228 4.69 20.13 8.70
N ASP A 229 3.43 20.56 8.56
CA ASP A 229 2.50 20.81 9.66
C ASP A 229 2.19 19.54 10.48
N LYS A 230 2.55 18.36 9.98
CA LYS A 230 2.41 17.06 10.67
C LYS A 230 3.73 16.49 11.19
N GLY A 231 4.81 17.28 11.14
CA GLY A 231 6.12 16.90 11.62
C GLY A 231 7.17 16.73 10.51
N LEU A 232 8.36 16.32 10.90
CA LEU A 232 9.52 16.15 10.02
C LEU A 232 9.49 14.79 9.32
N LEU A 233 9.64 14.82 7.99
CA LEU A 233 9.78 13.64 7.14
C LEU A 233 11.23 13.53 6.68
N PRO A 234 11.94 12.43 6.92
CA PRO A 234 13.30 12.25 6.42
C PRO A 234 13.31 12.11 4.89
N ALA A 235 14.18 12.85 4.22
CA ALA A 235 14.27 12.89 2.76
C ALA A 235 15.71 13.17 2.32
N ASP A 236 16.21 12.42 1.36
CA ASP A 236 17.50 12.65 0.72
C ASP A 236 17.35 13.47 -0.56
N MET A 237 16.10 13.56 -1.09
CA MET A 237 15.70 14.44 -2.17
C MET A 237 14.23 14.87 -2.05
N VAL A 238 13.91 16.03 -2.62
CA VAL A 238 12.56 16.61 -2.64
C VAL A 238 12.24 17.06 -4.06
N VAL A 239 11.04 16.71 -4.57
CA VAL A 239 10.56 17.21 -5.86
C VAL A 239 9.29 18.04 -5.64
N LEU A 240 9.33 19.31 -6.05
CA LEU A 240 8.22 20.23 -5.93
C LEU A 240 7.32 20.14 -7.18
N SER A 241 6.09 19.74 -7.01
CA SER A 241 5.05 19.62 -8.05
C SER A 241 3.73 20.30 -7.61
N ILE A 242 3.83 21.42 -6.89
CA ILE A 242 2.72 22.12 -6.24
C ILE A 242 1.95 23.08 -7.15
N GLY A 243 2.10 22.94 -8.45
CA GLY A 243 1.44 23.73 -9.47
C GLY A 243 2.41 24.58 -10.26
N ILE A 244 1.84 25.34 -11.19
CA ILE A 244 2.58 26.19 -12.13
C ILE A 244 1.97 27.59 -12.16
N ARG A 245 2.74 28.58 -12.62
CA ARG A 245 2.33 29.97 -12.77
C ARG A 245 2.62 30.43 -14.19
N PRO A 246 1.67 31.09 -14.89
CA PRO A 246 1.91 31.67 -16.22
C PRO A 246 3.05 32.68 -16.22
N ASN A 247 3.87 32.68 -17.26
CA ASN A 247 5.03 33.59 -17.41
C ASN A 247 4.64 34.94 -18.03
N THR A 248 3.58 35.54 -17.54
CA THR A 248 2.94 36.74 -18.13
C THR A 248 3.29 38.05 -17.41
N GLY A 249 4.22 38.01 -16.46
CA GLY A 249 4.58 39.20 -15.66
C GLY A 249 4.99 40.43 -16.45
N PHE A 250 5.65 40.25 -17.61
CA PHE A 250 6.07 41.32 -18.48
C PHE A 250 4.92 41.99 -19.28
N LEU A 251 3.69 41.48 -19.17
CA LEU A 251 2.52 41.98 -19.87
C LEU A 251 1.63 42.90 -19.02
N GLN A 252 1.99 43.20 -17.77
CA GLN A 252 1.11 43.91 -16.83
C GLN A 252 0.64 45.28 -17.33
N ASP A 253 1.49 46.02 -18.05
CA ASP A 253 1.21 47.36 -18.53
C ASP A 253 0.87 47.45 -20.03
N THR A 254 0.57 46.30 -20.66
CA THR A 254 0.33 46.19 -22.10
C THR A 254 -1.11 46.42 -22.55
N GLY A 255 -2.05 46.51 -21.63
CA GLY A 255 -3.50 46.55 -21.88
C GLY A 255 -4.11 45.20 -22.24
N ILE A 256 -3.33 44.11 -22.26
CA ILE A 256 -3.85 42.75 -22.48
C ILE A 256 -4.65 42.28 -21.26
N GLU A 257 -5.91 41.84 -21.49
CA GLU A 257 -6.78 41.37 -20.45
C GLU A 257 -6.31 40.01 -19.90
N MET A 258 -6.17 39.92 -18.58
CA MET A 258 -5.74 38.74 -17.87
C MET A 258 -6.62 38.43 -16.68
N ARG A 259 -6.74 37.14 -16.36
CA ARG A 259 -7.43 36.64 -15.14
C ARG A 259 -6.51 35.67 -14.39
N LYS A 260 -6.18 35.96 -13.14
CA LYS A 260 -5.23 35.16 -12.33
C LYS A 260 -3.89 34.90 -13.03
N GLY A 261 -3.38 35.88 -13.78
CA GLY A 261 -2.14 35.76 -14.52
C GLY A 261 -2.23 35.05 -15.88
N THR A 262 -3.39 34.48 -16.26
CA THR A 262 -3.61 33.92 -17.60
C THR A 262 -4.23 34.92 -18.54
N ILE A 263 -3.77 34.92 -19.79
CA ILE A 263 -4.28 35.78 -20.85
C ILE A 263 -5.66 35.31 -21.29
N LEU A 264 -6.62 36.23 -21.41
CA LEU A 264 -7.93 35.95 -21.97
C LEU A 264 -7.89 36.00 -23.49
N VAL A 265 -8.37 34.98 -24.16
CA VAL A 265 -8.42 34.87 -25.62
C VAL A 265 -9.84 34.53 -26.10
N ASP A 266 -10.14 34.90 -27.32
CA ASP A 266 -11.37 34.48 -28.02
C ASP A 266 -11.22 33.05 -28.62
N ASP A 267 -12.21 32.63 -29.40
CA ASP A 267 -12.21 31.31 -30.05
C ASP A 267 -11.21 31.22 -31.22
N GLN A 268 -10.66 32.34 -31.70
CA GLN A 268 -9.57 32.40 -32.67
C GLN A 268 -8.19 32.61 -32.01
N MET A 269 -8.14 32.58 -30.69
CA MET A 269 -6.96 32.80 -29.88
C MET A 269 -6.44 34.24 -29.94
N ALA A 270 -7.25 35.22 -30.34
CA ALA A 270 -6.93 36.61 -30.29
C ALA A 270 -7.15 37.19 -28.89
N THR A 271 -6.28 38.12 -28.48
CA THR A 271 -6.47 38.89 -27.25
C THR A 271 -7.38 40.10 -27.52
N ASN A 272 -7.69 40.88 -26.50
CA ASN A 272 -8.39 42.16 -26.66
C ASN A 272 -7.55 43.24 -27.34
N VAL A 273 -6.22 43.02 -27.53
CA VAL A 273 -5.29 43.94 -28.19
C VAL A 273 -5.11 43.52 -29.64
N PRO A 274 -5.34 44.43 -30.64
CA PRO A 274 -5.19 44.09 -32.05
C PRO A 274 -3.79 43.51 -32.37
N ASP A 275 -3.77 42.52 -33.28
CA ASP A 275 -2.55 41.87 -33.76
C ASP A 275 -1.73 41.15 -32.70
N VAL A 276 -2.30 40.97 -31.47
CA VAL A 276 -1.70 40.16 -30.39
C VAL A 276 -2.58 38.95 -30.11
N TYR A 277 -1.99 37.80 -30.24
CA TYR A 277 -2.59 36.47 -30.01
C TYR A 277 -1.87 35.76 -28.90
N ALA A 278 -2.52 34.77 -28.29
CA ALA A 278 -1.85 33.96 -27.28
C ALA A 278 -2.31 32.49 -27.32
N ALA A 279 -1.45 31.56 -26.90
CA ALA A 279 -1.75 30.12 -26.86
C ALA A 279 -0.85 29.36 -25.88
N GLY A 280 -1.33 28.21 -25.41
CA GLY A 280 -0.64 27.30 -24.51
C GLY A 280 -0.87 27.61 -23.03
N ASP A 281 0.04 27.17 -22.15
CA ASP A 281 -0.17 27.21 -20.69
C ASP A 281 -0.33 28.63 -20.12
N CYS A 282 -0.15 29.66 -20.89
CA CYS A 282 -0.35 31.04 -20.47
C CYS A 282 -1.74 31.61 -20.75
N VAL A 283 -2.66 30.85 -21.37
CA VAL A 283 -3.99 31.32 -21.73
C VAL A 283 -5.11 30.65 -20.96
N MET A 284 -6.26 31.32 -20.94
CA MET A 284 -7.51 30.76 -20.41
C MET A 284 -8.50 30.62 -21.58
N VAL A 285 -9.02 29.42 -21.76
CA VAL A 285 -9.94 29.05 -22.86
C VAL A 285 -11.31 28.70 -22.29
N LYS A 286 -12.29 28.38 -23.14
CA LYS A 286 -13.63 27.96 -22.71
C LYS A 286 -13.67 26.48 -22.33
N ASN A 287 -14.44 26.14 -21.30
CA ASN A 287 -14.93 24.78 -21.10
C ASN A 287 -16.09 24.54 -22.07
N ARG A 288 -16.07 23.42 -22.80
CA ARG A 288 -17.07 23.10 -23.85
C ARG A 288 -18.46 22.79 -23.31
N LEU A 289 -18.56 22.31 -22.04
CA LEU A 289 -19.84 21.95 -21.42
C LEU A 289 -20.50 23.15 -20.73
N THR A 290 -19.69 23.95 -20.02
CA THR A 290 -20.21 25.04 -19.19
C THR A 290 -20.14 26.40 -19.84
N GLY A 291 -19.31 26.56 -20.88
CA GLY A 291 -18.99 27.86 -21.48
C GLY A 291 -18.08 28.74 -20.63
N GLU A 292 -17.80 28.34 -19.39
CA GLU A 292 -16.98 29.08 -18.46
C GLU A 292 -15.49 29.07 -18.86
N ARG A 293 -14.77 30.14 -18.46
CA ARG A 293 -13.33 30.22 -18.67
C ARG A 293 -12.58 29.22 -17.81
N GLN A 294 -11.77 28.39 -18.42
CA GLN A 294 -10.96 27.34 -17.79
C GLN A 294 -9.50 27.44 -18.19
N TRP A 295 -8.61 27.25 -17.24
CA TRP A 295 -7.18 27.08 -17.47
C TRP A 295 -6.87 25.62 -17.74
N SER A 296 -6.21 25.33 -18.88
CA SER A 296 -5.90 23.95 -19.31
C SER A 296 -4.44 23.85 -19.76
N PRO A 297 -3.49 23.85 -18.82
CA PRO A 297 -2.06 23.80 -19.13
C PRO A 297 -1.64 22.38 -19.56
N MET A 298 -2.09 21.96 -20.74
CA MET A 298 -1.87 20.63 -21.29
C MET A 298 -1.20 20.72 -22.66
N GLY A 299 -0.20 19.85 -22.91
CA GLY A 299 0.53 19.82 -24.17
C GLY A 299 -0.38 19.56 -25.39
N SER A 300 -1.43 18.76 -25.25
CA SER A 300 -2.46 18.53 -26.29
C SER A 300 -3.23 19.81 -26.61
N SER A 301 -3.75 20.51 -25.60
CA SER A 301 -4.45 21.79 -25.76
C SER A 301 -3.55 22.81 -26.44
N ALA A 302 -2.33 22.98 -25.94
CA ALA A 302 -1.35 23.93 -26.48
C ALA A 302 -1.05 23.69 -27.97
N ASN A 303 -0.96 22.44 -28.42
CA ASN A 303 -0.77 22.10 -29.83
C ASN A 303 -1.99 22.44 -30.69
N MET A 304 -3.22 22.16 -30.20
CA MET A 304 -4.46 22.47 -30.92
C MET A 304 -4.69 23.97 -30.99
N GLU A 305 -4.48 24.68 -29.90
CA GLU A 305 -4.55 26.14 -29.81
C GLU A 305 -3.57 26.80 -30.79
N GLY A 306 -2.28 26.43 -30.77
CA GLY A 306 -1.30 26.93 -31.70
C GLY A 306 -1.61 26.64 -33.17
N ARG A 307 -2.23 25.46 -33.47
CA ARG A 307 -2.68 25.13 -34.81
C ARG A 307 -3.87 26.00 -35.26
N THR A 308 -4.89 26.15 -34.40
CA THR A 308 -6.09 26.95 -34.68
C THR A 308 -5.72 28.39 -34.89
N LEU A 309 -4.91 28.98 -33.99
CA LEU A 309 -4.39 30.33 -34.06
C LEU A 309 -3.72 30.58 -35.43
N ALA A 310 -2.80 29.70 -35.83
CA ALA A 310 -2.06 29.85 -37.10
C ALA A 310 -2.96 29.79 -38.34
N LEU A 311 -4.03 29.00 -38.29
CA LEU A 311 -5.03 28.91 -39.35
C LEU A 311 -5.90 30.18 -39.41
N ALA A 312 -6.37 30.68 -38.25
CA ALA A 312 -7.16 31.89 -38.14
C ALA A 312 -6.36 33.12 -38.59
N LEU A 313 -5.12 33.28 -38.08
CA LEU A 313 -4.21 34.34 -38.50
C LEU A 313 -3.88 34.27 -40.01
N GLY A 314 -3.88 33.06 -40.58
CA GLY A 314 -3.75 32.82 -42.03
C GLY A 314 -5.04 33.03 -42.85
N GLY A 315 -6.07 33.62 -42.28
CA GLY A 315 -7.33 33.97 -42.97
C GLY A 315 -8.30 32.80 -43.11
N ARG A 316 -8.15 31.66 -42.39
CA ARG A 316 -9.10 30.55 -42.43
C ARG A 316 -10.20 30.78 -41.40
N ASP A 317 -11.44 30.46 -41.77
CA ASP A 317 -12.55 30.48 -40.82
C ASP A 317 -12.51 29.21 -39.96
N VAL A 318 -11.87 29.34 -38.81
CA VAL A 318 -11.71 28.27 -37.80
C VAL A 318 -11.84 28.84 -36.41
N ALA A 319 -12.36 28.02 -35.49
CA ALA A 319 -12.48 28.37 -34.08
C ALA A 319 -11.95 27.23 -33.20
N TYR A 320 -11.35 27.56 -32.07
CA TYR A 320 -11.00 26.62 -31.06
C TYR A 320 -12.21 26.37 -30.14
N PRO A 321 -12.76 25.17 -30.14
CA PRO A 321 -14.02 24.91 -29.43
C PRO A 321 -13.91 24.88 -27.91
N GLY A 322 -12.69 25.02 -27.36
CA GLY A 322 -12.40 24.91 -25.96
C GLY A 322 -12.07 23.49 -25.53
N VAL A 323 -12.04 23.25 -24.21
CA VAL A 323 -11.53 22.04 -23.57
C VAL A 323 -12.62 21.30 -22.80
N LEU A 324 -12.43 19.98 -22.63
CA LEU A 324 -13.21 19.13 -21.73
C LEU A 324 -12.47 18.79 -20.43
N GLY A 325 -11.26 19.26 -20.25
CA GLY A 325 -10.40 18.89 -19.12
C GLY A 325 -9.95 17.42 -19.16
N THR A 326 -9.74 16.89 -20.38
CA THR A 326 -9.28 15.52 -20.59
C THR A 326 -7.84 15.35 -20.13
N GLY A 327 -7.56 14.28 -19.39
CA GLY A 327 -6.22 13.92 -18.94
C GLY A 327 -6.11 12.44 -18.62
N VAL A 328 -4.89 11.93 -18.76
CA VAL A 328 -4.51 10.57 -18.35
C VAL A 328 -3.26 10.65 -17.49
N VAL A 329 -3.09 9.70 -16.59
CA VAL A 329 -1.94 9.59 -15.69
C VAL A 329 -1.57 8.14 -15.48
N LYS A 330 -0.27 7.87 -15.44
CA LYS A 330 0.27 6.57 -15.11
C LYS A 330 0.70 6.53 -13.63
N LEU A 331 0.35 5.44 -12.96
CA LEU A 331 0.70 5.12 -11.59
C LEU A 331 1.33 3.72 -11.56
N PRO A 332 2.04 3.30 -10.50
CA PRO A 332 2.63 1.96 -10.41
C PRO A 332 1.59 0.84 -10.59
N GLY A 333 1.55 0.24 -11.79
CA GLY A 333 0.61 -0.83 -12.15
C GLY A 333 -0.87 -0.42 -12.20
N LEU A 334 -1.16 0.87 -12.31
CA LEU A 334 -2.49 1.43 -12.48
C LEU A 334 -2.40 2.64 -13.41
N SER A 335 -3.43 2.90 -14.20
CA SER A 335 -3.59 4.12 -14.97
C SER A 335 -4.90 4.79 -14.64
N GLY A 336 -4.95 6.12 -14.72
CA GLY A 336 -6.16 6.90 -14.55
C GLY A 336 -6.46 7.74 -15.78
N GLY A 337 -7.74 7.83 -16.16
CA GLY A 337 -8.20 8.68 -17.26
C GLY A 337 -9.48 9.42 -16.88
N ARG A 338 -9.61 10.66 -17.35
CA ARG A 338 -10.83 11.46 -17.14
C ARG A 338 -11.11 12.37 -18.31
N THR A 339 -12.40 12.70 -18.49
CA THR A 339 -12.85 13.76 -19.41
C THR A 339 -14.20 14.30 -18.95
N GLY A 340 -14.51 15.54 -19.29
CA GLY A 340 -15.76 16.21 -18.89
C GLY A 340 -15.77 16.63 -17.42
N LEU A 341 -16.95 16.66 -16.84
CA LEU A 341 -17.19 17.15 -15.48
C LEU A 341 -17.15 16.00 -14.46
N SER A 342 -16.61 16.27 -13.28
CA SER A 342 -16.87 15.44 -12.08
C SER A 342 -18.33 15.64 -11.63
N GLU A 343 -18.80 14.80 -10.72
CA GLU A 343 -20.15 14.94 -10.15
C GLU A 343 -20.34 16.31 -9.48
N GLU A 344 -19.35 16.74 -8.68
CA GLU A 344 -19.39 18.05 -8.04
C GLU A 344 -19.37 19.19 -9.04
N GLN A 345 -18.53 19.12 -10.08
CA GLN A 345 -18.45 20.13 -11.14
C GLN A 345 -19.74 20.20 -11.95
N ALA A 346 -20.38 19.07 -12.24
CA ALA A 346 -21.67 19.02 -12.93
C ALA A 346 -22.75 19.70 -12.09
N ARG A 347 -22.83 19.40 -10.80
CA ARG A 347 -23.74 20.03 -9.87
C ARG A 347 -23.51 21.56 -9.75
N ALA A 348 -22.26 21.97 -9.64
CA ALA A 348 -21.87 23.39 -9.59
C ALA A 348 -22.21 24.15 -10.89
N ALA A 349 -22.22 23.45 -12.04
CA ALA A 349 -22.60 24.00 -13.33
C ALA A 349 -24.11 23.99 -13.59
N GLY A 350 -24.93 23.57 -12.61
CA GLY A 350 -26.41 23.62 -12.70
C GLY A 350 -27.05 22.39 -13.35
N TYR A 351 -26.30 21.32 -13.61
CA TYR A 351 -26.87 20.04 -14.02
C TYR A 351 -27.44 19.26 -12.84
N ASP A 352 -28.31 18.30 -13.12
CA ASP A 352 -28.78 17.30 -12.15
C ASP A 352 -28.01 15.97 -12.37
N PRO A 353 -26.81 15.81 -11.77
CA PRO A 353 -25.97 14.68 -12.09
C PRO A 353 -26.50 13.39 -11.49
N VAL A 354 -26.60 12.36 -12.30
CA VAL A 354 -26.76 10.96 -11.91
C VAL A 354 -25.49 10.20 -12.29
N CYS A 355 -24.98 9.43 -11.32
CA CYS A 355 -23.69 8.75 -11.46
C CYS A 355 -23.83 7.24 -11.29
N VAL A 356 -22.89 6.50 -11.89
CA VAL A 356 -22.68 5.08 -11.61
C VAL A 356 -21.20 4.75 -11.57
N LEU A 357 -20.79 3.83 -10.70
CA LEU A 357 -19.47 3.24 -10.72
C LEU A 357 -19.55 1.75 -11.07
N ALA A 358 -19.12 1.41 -12.28
CA ALA A 358 -19.10 0.05 -12.82
C ALA A 358 -17.70 -0.56 -12.68
N VAL A 359 -17.63 -1.81 -12.19
CA VAL A 359 -16.41 -2.63 -12.26
C VAL A 359 -16.60 -3.68 -13.35
N THR A 360 -15.75 -3.62 -14.38
CA THR A 360 -15.84 -4.47 -15.56
C THR A 360 -14.47 -5.05 -15.91
N ASP A 361 -14.42 -6.10 -16.71
CA ASP A 361 -13.14 -6.59 -17.26
C ASP A 361 -12.68 -5.68 -18.42
N ASP A 362 -11.37 -5.41 -18.50
CA ASP A 362 -10.75 -4.62 -19.57
C ASP A 362 -10.78 -5.33 -20.93
N LYS A 363 -10.74 -6.66 -20.90
CA LYS A 363 -10.79 -7.58 -22.04
C LYS A 363 -11.48 -8.89 -21.64
N ALA A 364 -11.63 -9.82 -22.53
CA ALA A 364 -12.26 -11.10 -22.23
C ALA A 364 -11.61 -11.77 -21.01
N HIS A 365 -12.41 -12.12 -20.01
CA HIS A 365 -11.93 -12.63 -18.71
C HIS A 365 -11.08 -13.90 -18.81
N TYR A 366 -11.27 -14.70 -19.87
CA TYR A 366 -10.47 -15.90 -20.14
C TYR A 366 -9.17 -15.63 -20.90
N TYR A 367 -8.93 -14.36 -21.33
CA TYR A 367 -7.71 -14.01 -22.04
C TYR A 367 -6.59 -13.66 -21.05
N PRO A 368 -5.35 -14.17 -21.25
CA PRO A 368 -4.25 -13.90 -20.33
C PRO A 368 -4.01 -12.41 -20.11
N GLY A 369 -3.78 -12.03 -18.85
CA GLY A 369 -3.57 -10.64 -18.46
C GLY A 369 -4.86 -9.79 -18.47
N SER A 370 -6.05 -10.41 -18.47
CA SER A 370 -7.30 -9.70 -18.20
C SER A 370 -7.27 -9.08 -16.80
N ALA A 371 -7.70 -7.83 -16.71
CA ALA A 371 -7.73 -7.04 -15.49
C ALA A 371 -9.05 -6.27 -15.37
N TRP A 372 -9.24 -5.54 -14.28
CA TRP A 372 -10.50 -4.87 -14.01
C TRP A 372 -10.36 -3.36 -14.18
N PHE A 373 -11.34 -2.77 -14.84
CA PHE A 373 -11.59 -1.33 -14.85
C PHE A 373 -12.63 -0.95 -13.81
N ALA A 374 -12.40 0.18 -13.12
CA ALA A 374 -13.42 0.94 -12.43
C ALA A 374 -13.77 2.15 -13.29
N ILE A 375 -14.99 2.22 -13.80
CA ILE A 375 -15.48 3.27 -14.69
C ILE A 375 -16.60 4.02 -13.98
N LYS A 376 -16.38 5.31 -13.71
CA LYS A 376 -17.44 6.22 -13.26
C LYS A 376 -17.97 7.01 -14.45
N LEU A 377 -19.29 6.99 -14.66
CA LEU A 377 -20.00 7.84 -15.59
C LEU A 377 -20.81 8.87 -14.82
N VAL A 378 -20.84 10.09 -15.33
CA VAL A 378 -21.68 11.20 -14.87
C VAL A 378 -22.57 11.63 -16.02
N ALA A 379 -23.90 11.58 -15.86
CA ALA A 379 -24.86 12.04 -16.85
C ALA A 379 -25.86 13.01 -16.21
N ASP A 380 -26.52 13.83 -17.02
CA ASP A 380 -27.61 14.68 -16.58
C ASP A 380 -28.91 13.87 -16.52
N ALA A 381 -29.56 13.85 -15.36
CA ALA A 381 -30.76 13.06 -15.15
C ALA A 381 -31.96 13.49 -16.03
N ALA A 382 -31.99 14.77 -16.40
CA ALA A 382 -33.10 15.31 -17.22
C ALA A 382 -32.95 15.03 -18.73
N THR A 383 -31.71 15.08 -19.23
CA THR A 383 -31.45 14.96 -20.69
C THR A 383 -30.77 13.66 -21.07
N HIS A 384 -30.36 12.87 -20.10
CA HIS A 384 -29.54 11.64 -20.24
C HIS A 384 -28.23 11.86 -21.01
N LYS A 385 -27.79 13.12 -21.20
CA LYS A 385 -26.52 13.41 -21.87
C LYS A 385 -25.35 13.08 -20.95
N LEU A 386 -24.32 12.46 -21.53
CA LEU A 386 -23.07 12.20 -20.80
C LEU A 386 -22.34 13.52 -20.53
N LEU A 387 -21.99 13.77 -19.28
CA LEU A 387 -21.28 14.95 -18.81
C LEU A 387 -19.81 14.66 -18.46
N GLY A 388 -19.51 13.45 -18.00
CA GLY A 388 -18.16 13.09 -17.60
C GLY A 388 -17.90 11.61 -17.50
N VAL A 389 -16.62 11.26 -17.65
CA VAL A 389 -16.08 9.89 -17.52
C VAL A 389 -14.82 9.94 -16.69
N GLN A 390 -14.70 9.01 -15.74
CA GLN A 390 -13.47 8.73 -15.00
C GLN A 390 -13.24 7.23 -15.03
N VAL A 391 -11.98 6.82 -15.25
CA VAL A 391 -11.63 5.41 -15.32
C VAL A 391 -10.30 5.15 -14.61
N LEU A 392 -10.23 4.07 -13.84
CA LEU A 392 -9.02 3.55 -13.23
C LEU A 392 -8.84 2.09 -13.62
N GLY A 393 -7.64 1.69 -13.95
CA GLY A 393 -7.31 0.30 -14.27
C GLY A 393 -5.89 0.14 -14.79
N PRO A 394 -5.35 -1.08 -14.84
CA PRO A 394 -3.98 -1.33 -15.31
C PRO A 394 -3.84 -1.38 -16.85
N GLY A 395 -4.96 -1.34 -17.58
CA GLY A 395 -5.00 -1.45 -19.03
C GLY A 395 -5.17 -0.11 -19.76
N ALA A 396 -5.75 -0.16 -20.95
CA ALA A 396 -5.94 0.97 -21.86
C ALA A 396 -7.09 1.90 -21.40
N VAL A 397 -6.88 2.63 -20.31
CA VAL A 397 -7.83 3.62 -19.76
C VAL A 397 -8.07 4.78 -20.74
N ASP A 398 -7.06 5.14 -21.53
CA ASP A 398 -7.10 6.13 -22.60
C ASP A 398 -8.21 5.81 -23.61
N LYS A 399 -8.36 4.55 -24.01
CA LYS A 399 -9.42 4.10 -24.93
C LYS A 399 -10.83 4.40 -24.38
N VAL A 400 -11.09 4.13 -23.10
CA VAL A 400 -12.37 4.44 -22.43
C VAL A 400 -12.58 5.95 -22.34
N THR A 401 -11.51 6.68 -21.99
CA THR A 401 -11.51 8.14 -21.89
C THR A 401 -11.82 8.78 -23.26
N ASP A 402 -11.20 8.32 -24.35
CA ASP A 402 -11.39 8.85 -25.71
C ASP A 402 -12.81 8.58 -26.22
N ILE A 403 -13.42 7.43 -25.92
CA ILE A 403 -14.85 7.18 -26.18
C ILE A 403 -15.69 8.22 -25.44
N GLY A 404 -15.38 8.50 -24.18
CA GLY A 404 -16.01 9.54 -23.37
C GLY A 404 -15.87 10.93 -23.99
N VAL A 405 -14.66 11.28 -24.48
CA VAL A 405 -14.40 12.56 -25.19
C VAL A 405 -15.33 12.71 -26.39
N MET A 406 -15.47 11.66 -27.20
CA MET A 406 -16.35 11.68 -28.37
C MET A 406 -17.83 11.83 -27.96
N ALA A 407 -18.27 11.05 -26.98
CA ALA A 407 -19.64 11.09 -26.47
C ALA A 407 -20.02 12.48 -25.93
N VAL A 408 -19.18 13.04 -25.05
CA VAL A 408 -19.37 14.37 -24.48
C VAL A 408 -19.31 15.47 -25.57
N THR A 409 -18.33 15.36 -26.49
CA THR A 409 -18.14 16.34 -27.58
C THR A 409 -19.38 16.49 -28.45
N PHE A 410 -20.06 15.39 -28.76
CA PHE A 410 -21.24 15.39 -29.62
C PHE A 410 -22.57 15.40 -28.85
N GLY A 411 -22.52 15.49 -27.52
CA GLY A 411 -23.70 15.55 -26.67
C GLY A 411 -24.54 14.29 -26.74
N ALA A 412 -23.90 13.12 -26.84
CA ALA A 412 -24.58 11.84 -26.95
C ALA A 412 -25.36 11.53 -25.66
N THR A 413 -26.57 10.97 -25.85
CA THR A 413 -27.38 10.46 -24.74
C THR A 413 -27.02 9.01 -24.42
N LEU A 414 -27.38 8.58 -23.20
CA LEU A 414 -27.12 7.21 -22.76
C LEU A 414 -27.73 6.18 -23.68
N GLU A 415 -28.98 6.43 -24.18
CA GLU A 415 -29.71 5.54 -25.09
C GLU A 415 -28.96 5.36 -26.41
N GLN A 416 -28.41 6.45 -26.97
CA GLN A 416 -27.60 6.41 -28.20
C GLN A 416 -26.33 5.58 -28.03
N MET A 417 -25.83 5.46 -26.78
CA MET A 417 -24.58 4.74 -26.48
C MET A 417 -24.78 3.26 -26.11
N THR A 418 -26.03 2.78 -25.98
CA THR A 418 -26.31 1.38 -25.60
C THR A 418 -25.81 0.34 -26.60
N CYS A 419 -25.76 0.70 -27.88
CA CYS A 419 -25.45 -0.21 -28.98
C CYS A 419 -24.29 0.30 -29.85
N LEU A 420 -23.31 0.98 -29.26
CA LEU A 420 -22.12 1.41 -30.00
C LEU A 420 -21.35 0.18 -30.54
N ASP A 421 -21.13 0.19 -31.86
CA ASP A 421 -20.31 -0.82 -32.55
C ASP A 421 -18.80 -0.53 -32.30
N LEU A 422 -18.34 -0.88 -31.10
CA LEU A 422 -16.96 -0.68 -30.70
C LEU A 422 -16.11 -1.91 -30.98
N ALA A 423 -14.82 -1.69 -31.27
CA ALA A 423 -13.90 -2.75 -31.67
C ALA A 423 -13.80 -3.84 -30.57
N TYR A 424 -14.03 -5.08 -30.98
CA TYR A 424 -13.94 -6.27 -30.14
C TYR A 424 -13.07 -7.36 -30.76
N ALA A 425 -12.17 -7.86 -29.96
CA ALA A 425 -11.60 -9.21 -30.01
C ALA A 425 -11.10 -9.53 -28.60
N PRO A 426 -10.97 -10.81 -28.21
CA PRO A 426 -10.60 -11.19 -26.83
C PRO A 426 -9.38 -10.48 -26.23
N PRO A 427 -8.30 -10.16 -26.97
CA PRO A 427 -7.15 -9.43 -26.46
C PRO A 427 -7.41 -7.94 -26.17
N PHE A 428 -8.45 -7.33 -26.72
CA PHE A 428 -8.63 -5.88 -26.77
C PHE A 428 -9.82 -5.39 -25.95
N SER A 429 -10.88 -6.18 -25.80
CA SER A 429 -12.09 -5.77 -25.11
C SER A 429 -12.94 -6.97 -24.70
N THR A 430 -14.02 -6.74 -23.97
CA THR A 430 -15.14 -7.67 -23.79
C THR A 430 -16.13 -7.54 -24.93
N ALA A 431 -16.96 -8.56 -25.18
CA ALA A 431 -17.93 -8.56 -26.30
C ALA A 431 -18.92 -7.39 -26.22
N ILE A 432 -19.39 -7.05 -25.01
CA ILE A 432 -20.01 -5.75 -24.74
C ILE A 432 -18.90 -4.89 -24.13
N HIS A 433 -18.50 -3.83 -24.81
CA HIS A 433 -17.40 -2.98 -24.41
C HIS A 433 -17.58 -2.47 -22.96
N PRO A 434 -16.50 -2.36 -22.13
CA PRO A 434 -16.59 -1.89 -20.74
C PRO A 434 -17.36 -0.58 -20.57
N PHE A 435 -17.12 0.38 -21.45
CA PHE A 435 -17.84 1.64 -21.47
C PHE A 435 -19.35 1.45 -21.65
N VAL A 436 -19.77 0.59 -22.61
CA VAL A 436 -21.19 0.30 -22.87
C VAL A 436 -21.83 -0.43 -21.69
N GLN A 437 -21.08 -1.32 -21.01
CA GLN A 437 -21.59 -1.96 -19.79
C GLN A 437 -21.87 -0.92 -18.69
N ALA A 438 -21.03 0.08 -18.54
CA ALA A 438 -21.25 1.18 -17.58
C ALA A 438 -22.47 2.03 -18.00
N VAL A 439 -22.68 2.28 -19.29
CA VAL A 439 -23.87 2.97 -19.82
C VAL A 439 -25.14 2.17 -19.49
N HIS A 440 -25.17 0.86 -19.73
CA HIS A 440 -26.31 0.01 -19.37
C HIS A 440 -26.60 0.05 -17.87
N MET A 441 -25.55 0.04 -17.05
CA MET A 441 -25.69 0.10 -15.58
C MET A 441 -26.30 1.43 -15.14
N LEU A 442 -25.86 2.55 -15.75
CA LEU A 442 -26.39 3.88 -15.45
C LEU A 442 -27.86 4.02 -15.88
N LEU A 443 -28.21 3.51 -17.06
CA LEU A 443 -29.61 3.46 -17.50
C LEU A 443 -30.48 2.62 -16.57
N ASN A 444 -30.04 1.42 -16.17
CA ASN A 444 -30.79 0.59 -15.21
C ASN A 444 -31.01 1.33 -13.87
N LYS A 445 -30.08 2.19 -13.46
CA LYS A 445 -30.27 3.03 -12.27
C LYS A 445 -31.32 4.12 -12.50
N ILE A 446 -31.29 4.80 -13.64
CA ILE A 446 -32.24 5.86 -14.00
C ILE A 446 -33.66 5.29 -14.16
N THR A 447 -33.80 4.13 -14.81
CA THR A 447 -35.11 3.48 -15.03
C THR A 447 -35.65 2.79 -13.77
N GLY A 448 -34.87 2.68 -12.67
CA GLY A 448 -35.29 2.00 -11.44
C GLY A 448 -35.12 0.47 -11.48
N ASP A 449 -34.55 -0.07 -12.56
CA ASP A 449 -34.25 -1.51 -12.64
C ASP A 449 -33.14 -1.90 -11.66
N MET A 450 -32.22 -0.98 -11.40
CA MET A 450 -31.17 -1.12 -10.38
C MET A 450 -31.34 -0.05 -9.30
N ASP A 451 -31.37 -0.49 -8.03
CA ASP A 451 -31.38 0.37 -6.87
C ASP A 451 -30.05 0.19 -6.13
N SER A 452 -29.25 1.24 -6.01
CA SER A 452 -27.86 1.13 -5.58
C SER A 452 -27.40 2.29 -4.72
N PHE A 453 -26.29 2.09 -4.02
CA PHE A 453 -25.46 3.16 -3.45
C PHE A 453 -24.18 3.28 -4.25
N THR A 454 -23.80 4.51 -4.59
CA THR A 454 -22.46 4.83 -5.11
C THR A 454 -21.41 4.63 -4.00
N PRO A 455 -20.13 4.47 -4.34
CA PRO A 455 -19.06 4.47 -3.33
C PRO A 455 -19.00 5.75 -2.49
N ALA A 456 -19.30 6.90 -3.08
CA ALA A 456 -19.36 8.18 -2.35
C ALA A 456 -20.49 8.18 -1.31
N GLU A 457 -21.70 7.74 -1.67
CA GLU A 457 -22.82 7.59 -0.74
C GLU A 457 -22.51 6.57 0.36
N TYR A 458 -21.88 5.46 0.00
CA TYR A 458 -21.45 4.44 0.97
C TYR A 458 -20.45 4.99 1.98
N LEU A 459 -19.43 5.72 1.53
CA LEU A 459 -18.44 6.38 2.40
C LEU A 459 -19.06 7.47 3.28
N ALA A 460 -20.09 8.15 2.79
CA ALA A 460 -20.87 9.12 3.56
C ALA A 460 -21.86 8.50 4.58
N GLY A 461 -21.91 7.15 4.67
CA GLY A 461 -22.73 6.45 5.65
C GLY A 461 -24.16 6.10 5.19
N ALA A 462 -24.50 6.24 3.89
CA ALA A 462 -25.86 5.94 3.39
C ALA A 462 -26.31 4.49 3.63
N ALA A 463 -25.35 3.57 3.79
CA ALA A 463 -25.61 2.17 4.09
C ALA A 463 -25.73 1.85 5.59
N GLU A 464 -25.71 2.86 6.47
CA GLU A 464 -25.89 2.64 7.91
C GLU A 464 -27.26 2.01 8.20
N GLY A 465 -27.25 0.97 9.01
CA GLY A 465 -28.46 0.18 9.32
C GLY A 465 -28.84 -0.84 8.24
N TYR A 466 -28.08 -0.95 7.15
CA TYR A 466 -28.25 -2.03 6.17
C TYR A 466 -27.50 -3.29 6.61
N ARG A 467 -28.15 -4.45 6.51
CA ARG A 467 -27.52 -5.76 6.67
C ARG A 467 -26.76 -6.13 5.40
N VAL A 468 -25.48 -6.41 5.53
CA VAL A 468 -24.64 -6.74 4.37
C VAL A 468 -24.83 -8.19 3.98
N ILE A 469 -25.17 -8.41 2.70
CA ILE A 469 -25.35 -9.73 2.09
C ILE A 469 -24.24 -9.97 1.08
N ASP A 470 -23.39 -10.92 1.37
CA ASP A 470 -22.33 -11.38 0.46
C ASP A 470 -22.90 -12.37 -0.57
N VAL A 471 -22.65 -12.11 -1.85
CA VAL A 471 -23.17 -12.90 -2.99
C VAL A 471 -22.03 -13.46 -3.85
N ASN A 472 -20.83 -13.65 -3.29
CA ASN A 472 -19.70 -14.15 -4.06
C ASN A 472 -19.89 -15.62 -4.48
N PRO A 473 -19.39 -16.03 -5.67
CA PRO A 473 -19.65 -17.37 -6.20
C PRO A 473 -18.91 -18.49 -5.49
N MET A 474 -17.80 -18.17 -4.83
CA MET A 474 -16.92 -19.15 -4.17
C MET A 474 -17.14 -19.23 -2.64
N GLY A 475 -18.22 -18.62 -2.13
CA GLY A 475 -18.52 -18.55 -0.71
C GLY A 475 -18.31 -17.16 -0.12
N PRO A 476 -18.48 -17.00 1.20
CA PRO A 476 -18.36 -15.70 1.85
C PRO A 476 -16.92 -15.19 1.83
N VAL A 477 -16.73 -13.94 1.36
CA VAL A 477 -15.44 -13.25 1.35
C VAL A 477 -15.47 -11.94 2.16
N ILE A 478 -16.68 -11.49 2.56
CA ILE A 478 -16.84 -10.25 3.33
C ILE A 478 -17.02 -10.61 4.80
N ALA A 479 -16.01 -10.29 5.62
CA ALA A 479 -16.05 -10.60 7.06
C ALA A 479 -17.27 -9.97 7.74
N GLY A 480 -18.04 -10.79 8.47
CA GLY A 480 -19.23 -10.31 9.18
C GLY A 480 -20.51 -10.19 8.34
N ALA A 481 -20.45 -10.34 7.03
CA ALA A 481 -21.62 -10.34 6.16
C ALA A 481 -22.34 -11.71 6.19
N ASP A 482 -23.65 -11.70 5.95
CA ASP A 482 -24.41 -12.92 5.73
C ASP A 482 -24.26 -13.38 4.28
N TYR A 483 -24.06 -14.67 4.06
CA TYR A 483 -23.85 -15.23 2.73
C TYR A 483 -25.14 -15.72 2.10
N VAL A 484 -25.39 -15.34 0.84
CA VAL A 484 -26.49 -15.86 0.04
C VAL A 484 -25.98 -16.40 -1.29
N ASP A 485 -26.09 -17.70 -1.49
CA ASP A 485 -25.79 -18.32 -2.79
C ASP A 485 -26.91 -17.98 -3.79
N LEU A 486 -26.59 -17.09 -4.75
CA LEU A 486 -27.49 -16.66 -5.80
C LEU A 486 -28.18 -17.85 -6.52
N LEU A 487 -27.47 -18.96 -6.74
CA LEU A 487 -28.00 -20.09 -7.49
C LEU A 487 -29.10 -20.86 -6.74
N LYS A 488 -29.09 -20.77 -5.41
CA LYS A 488 -30.08 -21.43 -4.53
C LYS A 488 -31.32 -20.60 -4.29
N VAL A 489 -31.34 -19.31 -4.66
CA VAL A 489 -32.49 -18.42 -4.46
C VAL A 489 -33.58 -18.74 -5.49
N LYS A 490 -34.58 -19.50 -5.09
CA LYS A 490 -35.77 -19.90 -5.88
C LYS A 490 -37.08 -19.47 -5.22
N GLY A 491 -37.06 -18.68 -4.17
CA GLY A 491 -38.19 -18.20 -3.35
C GLY A 491 -37.70 -17.28 -2.25
N GLU A 492 -38.39 -17.27 -1.14
CA GLU A 492 -38.00 -16.53 0.06
C GLU A 492 -36.66 -17.08 0.59
N VAL A 493 -35.80 -16.20 1.06
CA VAL A 493 -34.51 -16.55 1.63
C VAL A 493 -34.67 -16.68 3.13
N PRO A 494 -34.43 -17.87 3.71
CA PRO A 494 -34.55 -18.08 5.15
C PRO A 494 -33.67 -17.07 5.95
N GLY A 495 -34.26 -16.45 6.97
CA GLY A 495 -33.57 -15.52 7.84
C GLY A 495 -33.43 -14.09 7.31
N LEU A 496 -34.02 -13.76 6.14
CA LEU A 496 -34.12 -12.39 5.62
C LEU A 496 -35.60 -11.96 5.61
N ALA A 497 -35.92 -10.85 6.28
CA ALA A 497 -37.25 -10.25 6.22
C ALA A 497 -37.42 -9.45 4.92
N LYS A 498 -38.66 -9.41 4.37
CA LYS A 498 -38.92 -8.76 3.08
C LYS A 498 -38.78 -7.23 3.11
N ASP A 499 -38.97 -6.65 4.24
CA ASP A 499 -38.85 -5.21 4.52
C ASP A 499 -37.50 -4.82 5.11
N GLU A 500 -36.62 -5.79 5.36
CA GLU A 500 -35.30 -5.53 5.90
C GLU A 500 -34.41 -4.78 4.92
N LYS A 501 -33.63 -3.84 5.42
CA LYS A 501 -32.65 -3.09 4.63
C LYS A 501 -31.43 -3.98 4.31
N LEU A 502 -31.28 -4.37 3.05
CA LEU A 502 -30.23 -5.29 2.59
C LEU A 502 -29.26 -4.59 1.64
N LEU A 503 -27.98 -4.59 1.99
CA LEU A 503 -26.90 -4.14 1.10
C LEU A 503 -26.28 -5.37 0.43
N LEU A 504 -26.48 -5.51 -0.86
CA LEU A 504 -26.04 -6.66 -1.64
C LEU A 504 -24.65 -6.38 -2.23
N VAL A 505 -23.68 -7.23 -1.92
CA VAL A 505 -22.29 -7.04 -2.33
C VAL A 505 -21.73 -8.34 -2.92
N CYS A 506 -20.99 -8.24 -4.02
CA CYS A 506 -20.13 -9.30 -4.53
C CYS A 506 -18.81 -8.68 -5.02
N ALA A 507 -17.97 -9.41 -5.74
CA ALA A 507 -16.68 -8.87 -6.20
C ALA A 507 -16.81 -7.69 -7.17
N LYS A 508 -17.75 -7.74 -8.16
CA LYS A 508 -17.86 -6.77 -9.27
C LYS A 508 -19.24 -6.09 -9.40
N GLY A 509 -20.22 -6.40 -8.56
CA GLY A 509 -21.57 -5.85 -8.60
C GLY A 509 -22.59 -6.69 -9.38
N LYS A 510 -22.21 -7.42 -10.44
CA LYS A 510 -23.13 -8.17 -11.30
C LYS A 510 -24.01 -9.18 -10.55
N ARG A 511 -23.43 -10.00 -9.68
CA ARG A 511 -24.20 -11.02 -8.90
C ARG A 511 -25.13 -10.35 -7.88
N ALA A 512 -24.67 -9.26 -7.27
CA ALA A 512 -25.49 -8.47 -6.36
C ALA A 512 -26.73 -7.92 -7.07
N TYR A 513 -26.56 -7.36 -8.26
CA TYR A 513 -27.67 -6.90 -9.10
C TYR A 513 -28.61 -8.04 -9.51
N LEU A 514 -28.08 -9.20 -9.91
CA LEU A 514 -28.92 -10.37 -10.22
C LEU A 514 -29.69 -10.86 -8.98
N LEU A 515 -29.09 -10.83 -7.79
CA LEU A 515 -29.78 -11.15 -6.55
C LEU A 515 -30.87 -10.12 -6.26
N GLN A 516 -30.59 -8.82 -6.42
CA GLN A 516 -31.59 -7.77 -6.23
C GLN A 516 -32.85 -8.03 -7.06
N ASN A 517 -32.68 -8.34 -8.36
CA ASN A 517 -33.81 -8.64 -9.25
C ASN A 517 -34.60 -9.88 -8.82
N ARG A 518 -33.92 -10.92 -8.33
CA ARG A 518 -34.61 -12.09 -7.76
C ARG A 518 -35.37 -11.76 -6.49
N LEU A 519 -34.77 -11.01 -5.57
CA LEU A 519 -35.38 -10.60 -4.32
C LEU A 519 -36.59 -9.69 -4.56
N LYS A 520 -36.49 -8.71 -5.48
CA LYS A 520 -37.61 -7.86 -5.90
C LYS A 520 -38.81 -8.72 -6.38
N ARG A 521 -38.53 -9.76 -7.18
CA ARG A 521 -39.58 -10.71 -7.66
C ARG A 521 -40.25 -11.47 -6.53
N TYR A 522 -39.56 -11.70 -5.41
CA TYR A 522 -40.11 -12.39 -4.23
C TYR A 522 -40.64 -11.44 -3.16
N GLY A 523 -40.77 -10.14 -3.48
CA GLY A 523 -41.39 -9.13 -2.63
C GLY A 523 -40.47 -8.47 -1.61
N TYR A 524 -39.15 -8.53 -1.77
CA TYR A 524 -38.22 -7.76 -0.97
C TYR A 524 -38.17 -6.31 -1.48
N THR A 525 -38.42 -5.34 -0.60
CA THR A 525 -38.62 -3.93 -0.98
C THR A 525 -37.42 -3.02 -0.71
N ASN A 526 -36.54 -3.41 0.20
CA ASN A 526 -35.45 -2.55 0.68
C ASN A 526 -34.06 -3.13 0.36
N THR A 527 -33.78 -3.36 -0.92
CA THR A 527 -32.49 -3.90 -1.35
C THR A 527 -31.68 -2.86 -2.10
N LYS A 528 -30.41 -2.69 -1.77
CA LYS A 528 -29.45 -1.81 -2.45
C LYS A 528 -28.24 -2.61 -2.93
N VAL A 529 -27.77 -2.35 -4.14
CA VAL A 529 -26.49 -2.86 -4.64
C VAL A 529 -25.39 -1.88 -4.29
N LEU A 530 -24.26 -2.33 -3.77
CA LEU A 530 -23.09 -1.47 -3.65
C LEU A 530 -22.35 -1.40 -4.98
N GLU A 531 -22.36 -0.24 -5.62
CA GLU A 531 -21.61 0.03 -6.85
C GLU A 531 -20.09 -0.09 -6.59
N GLY A 532 -19.34 -0.57 -7.57
CA GLY A 532 -17.91 -0.89 -7.36
C GLY A 532 -17.66 -2.13 -6.50
N ALA A 533 -18.68 -2.62 -5.79
CA ALA A 533 -18.67 -3.85 -5.00
C ALA A 533 -17.45 -3.95 -4.05
N SER A 534 -17.01 -5.15 -3.67
CA SER A 534 -15.84 -5.32 -2.79
C SER A 534 -14.49 -5.10 -3.50
N PHE A 535 -14.47 -5.06 -4.83
CA PHE A 535 -13.25 -4.70 -5.57
C PHE A 535 -12.83 -3.25 -5.31
N PHE A 536 -13.79 -2.34 -5.35
CA PHE A 536 -13.53 -0.90 -5.23
C PHE A 536 -13.63 -0.41 -3.79
N ASN A 537 -14.59 -0.93 -3.03
CA ASN A 537 -14.89 -0.49 -1.68
C ASN A 537 -14.24 -1.39 -0.62
N VAL A 538 -13.87 -0.79 0.50
CA VAL A 538 -13.59 -1.52 1.75
C VAL A 538 -14.93 -1.73 2.46
N VAL A 539 -15.51 -2.91 2.29
CA VAL A 539 -16.83 -3.23 2.86
C VAL A 539 -16.70 -3.63 4.31
N LYS A 540 -17.38 -2.90 5.18
CA LYS A 540 -17.51 -3.22 6.61
C LYS A 540 -18.92 -3.76 6.85
N ALA A 541 -19.03 -4.94 7.46
CA ALA A 541 -20.28 -5.48 7.93
C ALA A 541 -20.27 -5.46 9.46
N GLU A 542 -21.13 -4.64 10.05
CA GLU A 542 -21.38 -4.70 11.49
C GLU A 542 -22.34 -5.87 11.75
N ARG A 543 -21.80 -6.95 12.27
CA ARG A 543 -22.65 -8.01 12.83
C ARG A 543 -23.27 -7.48 14.12
N LYS A 544 -24.62 -7.40 14.18
CA LYS A 544 -25.31 -7.38 15.49
C LYS A 544 -24.77 -8.60 16.26
N PRO A 545 -24.47 -8.49 17.58
CA PRO A 545 -24.07 -9.65 18.37
C PRO A 545 -25.13 -10.72 18.17
N GLY A 546 -24.88 -11.65 17.27
CA GLY A 546 -25.78 -12.71 16.94
C GLY A 546 -25.90 -13.68 18.12
N VAL A 547 -27.04 -14.25 18.30
CA VAL A 547 -27.21 -15.43 19.15
C VAL A 547 -26.24 -16.47 18.63
N VAL A 548 -25.27 -16.89 19.48
CA VAL A 548 -24.37 -18.01 19.16
C VAL A 548 -25.22 -19.22 18.92
N THR A 549 -25.25 -19.71 17.66
CA THR A 549 -26.10 -20.84 17.27
C THR A 549 -25.36 -22.16 17.37
N VAL A 550 -24.01 -22.15 17.42
CA VAL A 550 -23.19 -23.35 17.57
C VAL A 550 -23.35 -23.91 18.98
N PRO A 551 -23.80 -25.19 19.16
CA PRO A 551 -23.96 -25.80 20.45
C PRO A 551 -22.67 -25.81 21.26
N ALA A 552 -22.77 -25.61 22.59
CA ALA A 552 -21.60 -25.57 23.47
C ALA A 552 -20.75 -26.87 23.42
N GLY A 553 -21.37 -28.01 23.15
CA GLY A 553 -20.68 -29.28 22.93
C GLY A 553 -19.78 -29.26 21.69
N GLU A 554 -20.25 -28.67 20.58
CA GLU A 554 -19.50 -28.52 19.35
C GLU A 554 -18.36 -27.51 19.51
N ILE A 555 -18.59 -26.38 20.18
CA ILE A 555 -17.55 -25.43 20.54
C ILE A 555 -16.42 -26.14 21.31
N THR A 556 -16.78 -27.01 22.25
CA THR A 556 -15.80 -27.76 23.04
C THR A 556 -15.07 -28.79 22.17
N ARG A 557 -15.79 -29.48 21.26
CA ARG A 557 -15.21 -30.44 20.32
C ARG A 557 -14.16 -29.80 19.42
N VAL A 558 -14.54 -28.73 18.72
CA VAL A 558 -13.63 -28.06 17.78
C VAL A 558 -12.49 -27.33 18.47
N LYS A 559 -12.66 -26.88 19.71
CA LYS A 559 -11.60 -26.36 20.55
C LYS A 559 -10.47 -27.37 20.74
N ALA A 560 -10.79 -28.64 20.92
CA ALA A 560 -9.79 -29.70 21.02
C ALA A 560 -8.97 -29.87 19.73
N LEU A 561 -9.53 -29.48 18.59
CA LEU A 561 -8.89 -29.49 17.28
C LEU A 561 -8.07 -28.20 16.97
N GLY A 562 -7.96 -27.28 17.92
CA GLY A 562 -7.25 -26.03 17.72
C GLY A 562 -8.11 -24.84 17.28
N CYS A 563 -9.43 -25.01 17.18
CA CYS A 563 -10.34 -23.96 16.75
C CYS A 563 -10.91 -23.22 17.97
N LEU A 564 -10.53 -21.94 18.11
CA LEU A 564 -10.87 -21.11 19.26
C LEU A 564 -12.07 -20.23 18.92
N HIS A 565 -13.17 -20.40 19.64
CA HIS A 565 -14.41 -19.65 19.44
C HIS A 565 -14.24 -18.15 19.65
N ASN A 566 -14.70 -17.35 18.71
CA ASN A 566 -14.67 -15.89 18.77
C ASN A 566 -15.91 -15.38 19.51
N LYS A 567 -15.69 -14.54 20.53
CA LYS A 567 -16.74 -14.06 21.42
C LYS A 567 -17.93 -13.45 20.66
N GLY A 568 -19.13 -13.93 20.90
CA GLY A 568 -20.38 -13.40 20.35
C GLY A 568 -20.60 -13.68 18.85
N THR A 569 -19.92 -14.67 18.29
CA THR A 569 -20.05 -15.06 16.87
C THR A 569 -20.08 -16.58 16.75
N ASP A 570 -20.41 -17.11 15.58
CA ASP A 570 -20.21 -18.52 15.22
C ASP A 570 -18.89 -18.77 14.47
N ASN A 571 -17.95 -17.81 14.54
CA ASN A 571 -16.64 -17.92 13.93
C ASN A 571 -15.58 -18.39 14.93
N PHE A 572 -14.48 -18.90 14.38
CA PHE A 572 -13.38 -19.48 15.14
C PHE A 572 -12.03 -18.96 14.61
N ASN A 573 -11.05 -18.88 15.49
CA ASN A 573 -9.65 -18.79 15.08
C ASN A 573 -9.08 -20.20 15.01
N VAL A 574 -8.60 -20.61 13.85
CA VAL A 574 -8.03 -21.94 13.62
C VAL A 574 -6.53 -21.88 13.81
N ARG A 575 -6.04 -22.53 14.86
CA ARG A 575 -4.62 -22.53 15.23
C ARG A 575 -3.86 -23.58 14.43
N VAL A 576 -2.93 -23.09 13.60
CA VAL A 576 -1.97 -23.91 12.84
C VAL A 576 -0.70 -24.09 13.68
N ILE A 577 -0.26 -25.33 13.82
CA ILE A 577 0.97 -25.69 14.53
C ILE A 577 2.17 -25.42 13.64
N THR A 578 3.13 -24.69 14.20
CA THR A 578 4.42 -24.48 13.57
C THR A 578 5.48 -25.30 14.29
N ARG A 579 6.52 -25.69 13.60
CA ARG A 579 7.69 -26.32 14.23
C ARG A 579 8.48 -25.23 14.95
N ASN A 580 8.19 -25.02 16.24
CA ASN A 580 8.85 -24.02 17.12
C ASN A 580 8.93 -22.58 16.53
N GLY A 581 7.96 -22.21 15.73
CA GLY A 581 7.90 -20.90 15.04
C GLY A 581 8.59 -20.86 13.68
N LYS A 582 9.07 -22.00 13.18
CA LYS A 582 9.69 -22.11 11.86
C LYS A 582 8.70 -22.78 10.90
N ILE A 583 8.45 -22.15 9.75
CA ILE A 583 7.63 -22.69 8.66
C ILE A 583 8.33 -22.42 7.32
N THR A 584 8.08 -23.24 6.33
CA THR A 584 8.58 -23.03 4.96
C THR A 584 7.79 -21.94 4.24
N ALA A 585 8.34 -21.42 3.15
CA ALA A 585 7.63 -20.47 2.32
C ALA A 585 6.36 -21.09 1.66
N ALA A 586 6.35 -22.39 1.39
CA ALA A 586 5.19 -23.11 0.87
C ALA A 586 4.08 -23.19 1.91
N GLU A 587 4.39 -23.62 3.13
CA GLU A 587 3.47 -23.65 4.26
C GLU A 587 2.90 -22.27 4.58
N HIS A 588 3.73 -21.22 4.52
CA HIS A 588 3.27 -19.86 4.74
C HIS A 588 2.25 -19.41 3.67
N ARG A 589 2.51 -19.70 2.39
CA ARG A 589 1.54 -19.42 1.32
C ARG A 589 0.24 -20.19 1.52
N LYS A 590 0.32 -21.47 1.92
CA LYS A 590 -0.86 -22.30 2.19
C LYS A 590 -1.72 -21.74 3.32
N ILE A 591 -1.09 -21.23 4.39
CA ILE A 591 -1.80 -20.58 5.51
C ILE A 591 -2.44 -19.27 5.05
N ALA A 592 -1.75 -18.45 4.24
CA ALA A 592 -2.28 -17.21 3.70
C ALA A 592 -3.51 -17.48 2.80
N GLU A 593 -3.40 -18.44 1.87
CA GLU A 593 -4.51 -18.86 1.03
C GLU A 593 -5.69 -19.43 1.83
N ALA A 594 -5.41 -20.19 2.88
CA ALA A 594 -6.45 -20.69 3.78
C ALA A 594 -7.17 -19.55 4.51
N ALA A 595 -6.46 -18.50 4.92
CA ALA A 595 -7.04 -17.33 5.56
C ALA A 595 -7.94 -16.52 4.58
N GLU A 596 -7.50 -16.35 3.36
CA GLU A 596 -8.28 -15.68 2.29
C GLU A 596 -9.51 -16.51 1.88
N ARG A 597 -9.38 -17.84 1.84
CA ARG A 597 -10.41 -18.74 1.34
C ARG A 597 -11.48 -19.10 2.37
N TYR A 598 -11.10 -19.29 3.62
CA TYR A 598 -11.95 -19.82 4.67
C TYR A 598 -12.11 -18.90 5.88
N GLY A 599 -11.25 -17.90 6.06
CA GLY A 599 -11.28 -16.95 7.17
C GLY A 599 -11.64 -15.53 6.72
N CYS A 600 -11.23 -14.54 7.49
CA CYS A 600 -11.42 -13.14 7.14
C CYS A 600 -10.25 -12.51 6.35
N GLY A 601 -9.29 -13.32 5.90
CA GLY A 601 -8.07 -12.87 5.21
C GLY A 601 -6.90 -12.55 6.15
N ASP A 602 -7.14 -12.52 7.46
CA ASP A 602 -6.11 -12.23 8.45
C ASP A 602 -5.46 -13.49 9.02
N VAL A 603 -4.14 -13.41 9.27
CA VAL A 603 -3.37 -14.42 9.99
C VAL A 603 -2.72 -13.77 11.20
N ALA A 604 -3.03 -14.26 12.40
CA ALA A 604 -2.46 -13.75 13.64
C ALA A 604 -1.32 -14.66 14.14
N MET A 605 -0.20 -14.06 14.54
CA MET A 605 0.89 -14.77 15.21
C MET A 605 0.64 -14.82 16.72
N THR A 606 0.78 -16.00 17.32
CA THR A 606 0.59 -16.15 18.75
C THR A 606 1.90 -16.05 19.52
N THR A 607 1.84 -15.75 20.81
CA THR A 607 3.02 -15.75 21.70
C THR A 607 3.65 -17.14 21.89
N ARG A 608 3.04 -18.19 21.35
CA ARG A 608 3.58 -19.55 21.35
C ARG A 608 4.12 -19.96 19.98
N LEU A 609 4.40 -18.98 19.15
CA LEU A 609 4.97 -19.18 17.81
C LEU A 609 4.09 -20.03 16.89
N THR A 610 2.79 -20.20 17.21
CA THR A 610 1.80 -20.77 16.31
C THR A 610 1.08 -19.66 15.53
N MET A 611 0.45 -19.99 14.42
CA MET A 611 -0.34 -19.04 13.63
C MET A 611 -1.83 -19.32 13.80
N GLU A 612 -2.67 -18.30 13.72
CA GLU A 612 -4.12 -18.44 13.77
C GLU A 612 -4.76 -17.82 12.53
N ILE A 613 -5.51 -18.61 11.78
CA ILE A 613 -6.39 -18.14 10.73
C ILE A 613 -7.63 -17.56 11.42
N VAL A 614 -7.87 -16.26 11.21
CA VAL A 614 -8.88 -15.50 11.93
C VAL A 614 -10.24 -15.62 11.24
N GLY A 615 -11.30 -15.75 12.03
CA GLY A 615 -12.67 -15.56 11.56
C GLY A 615 -13.26 -16.69 10.71
N VAL A 616 -12.81 -17.93 10.87
CA VAL A 616 -13.31 -19.11 10.16
C VAL A 616 -14.72 -19.46 10.65
N PRO A 617 -15.77 -19.52 9.79
CA PRO A 617 -17.10 -19.98 10.17
C PRO A 617 -17.09 -21.44 10.64
N PHE A 618 -18.02 -21.79 11.52
CA PHE A 618 -18.11 -23.15 12.10
C PHE A 618 -18.19 -24.25 11.03
N ASP A 619 -19.00 -24.04 10.01
CA ASP A 619 -19.21 -25.00 8.91
C ASP A 619 -18.00 -25.14 7.97
N GLN A 620 -17.02 -24.25 8.04
CA GLN A 620 -15.78 -24.27 7.27
C GLN A 620 -14.60 -24.92 8.02
N ILE A 621 -14.75 -25.25 9.30
CA ILE A 621 -13.64 -25.77 10.12
C ILE A 621 -13.02 -27.04 9.51
N GLU A 622 -13.81 -28.00 9.09
CA GLU A 622 -13.27 -29.23 8.51
C GLU A 622 -12.65 -29.00 7.12
N ASN A 623 -13.20 -28.07 6.33
CA ASN A 623 -12.66 -27.71 5.03
C ASN A 623 -11.27 -27.05 5.17
N VAL A 624 -11.10 -26.09 6.08
CA VAL A 624 -9.81 -25.44 6.30
C VAL A 624 -8.77 -26.41 6.85
N ARG A 625 -9.18 -27.34 7.71
CA ARG A 625 -8.28 -28.37 8.24
C ARG A 625 -7.82 -29.34 7.15
N ALA A 626 -8.73 -29.80 6.28
CA ALA A 626 -8.39 -30.63 5.14
C ALA A 626 -7.46 -29.92 4.17
N PHE A 627 -7.74 -28.66 3.85
CA PHE A 627 -6.90 -27.84 2.98
C PHE A 627 -5.48 -27.63 3.52
N LEU A 628 -5.33 -27.40 4.83
CA LEU A 628 -4.02 -27.28 5.48
C LEU A 628 -3.24 -28.60 5.48
N ALA A 629 -3.94 -29.72 5.67
CA ALA A 629 -3.34 -31.06 5.70
C ALA A 629 -2.72 -31.47 4.35
N GLU A 630 -3.16 -30.91 3.21
CA GLU A 630 -2.55 -31.11 1.89
C GLU A 630 -1.07 -30.71 1.85
N GLU A 631 -0.66 -29.73 2.67
CA GLU A 631 0.75 -29.29 2.81
C GLU A 631 1.40 -29.86 4.09
N GLY A 632 0.77 -30.84 4.76
CA GLY A 632 1.26 -31.41 6.00
C GLY A 632 1.10 -30.52 7.23
N LEU A 633 0.30 -29.46 7.16
CA LEU A 633 0.03 -28.56 8.27
C LEU A 633 -1.05 -29.11 9.18
N GLU A 634 -0.80 -29.05 10.49
CA GLU A 634 -1.71 -29.52 11.52
C GLU A 634 -2.37 -28.37 12.28
N THR A 635 -3.59 -28.63 12.77
CA THR A 635 -4.27 -27.70 13.69
C THR A 635 -4.34 -28.33 15.08
N GLY A 636 -4.20 -27.48 16.14
CA GLY A 636 -4.20 -28.05 17.49
C GLY A 636 -3.65 -27.12 18.57
N GLY A 637 -2.88 -27.71 19.50
CA GLY A 637 -2.17 -26.97 20.55
C GLY A 637 -3.07 -26.36 21.63
N THR A 638 -4.24 -26.95 21.90
CA THR A 638 -5.21 -26.51 22.90
C THR A 638 -5.47 -27.62 23.95
N GLY A 639 -6.24 -27.31 24.96
CA GLY A 639 -6.63 -28.31 26.00
C GLY A 639 -5.59 -28.57 27.10
N SER A 640 -5.86 -29.56 27.95
CA SER A 640 -5.02 -30.00 29.09
C SER A 640 -4.02 -31.07 28.60
N LYS A 641 -3.06 -30.64 27.79
CA LYS A 641 -2.03 -31.47 27.15
C LYS A 641 -0.70 -30.74 27.07
N VAL A 642 0.33 -31.42 26.61
CA VAL A 642 1.58 -30.78 26.19
C VAL A 642 1.25 -29.77 25.06
N ARG A 643 1.79 -28.57 25.17
CA ARG A 643 1.58 -27.48 24.23
C ARG A 643 2.68 -27.43 23.18
N PRO A 644 2.45 -26.80 22.01
CA PRO A 644 3.50 -26.57 21.04
C PRO A 644 4.73 -25.96 21.70
N VAL A 645 5.89 -26.49 21.36
CA VAL A 645 7.18 -26.08 21.92
C VAL A 645 7.53 -24.67 21.41
N VAL A 646 8.10 -23.85 22.28
CA VAL A 646 8.61 -22.52 21.89
C VAL A 646 10.13 -22.58 21.92
N ALA A 647 10.78 -22.14 20.84
CA ALA A 647 12.23 -22.02 20.80
C ALA A 647 12.67 -20.65 20.30
N CYS A 648 13.81 -20.17 20.76
CA CYS A 648 14.45 -19.02 20.15
C CYS A 648 15.29 -19.44 18.94
N LYS A 649 15.76 -18.45 18.14
CA LYS A 649 16.65 -18.67 17.00
C LYS A 649 18.10 -19.03 17.40
N GLY A 650 18.33 -19.70 18.53
CA GLY A 650 19.66 -19.96 19.09
C GLY A 650 20.62 -20.63 18.13
N THR A 651 20.13 -21.56 17.30
CA THR A 651 20.87 -22.22 16.22
C THR A 651 21.58 -21.25 15.25
N THR A 652 20.95 -20.12 14.92
CA THR A 652 21.48 -19.12 13.97
C THR A 652 21.91 -17.83 14.65
N CYS A 653 21.84 -17.75 15.99
CA CYS A 653 22.15 -16.57 16.76
C CYS A 653 23.64 -16.54 17.13
N GLN A 654 24.30 -15.39 16.99
CA GLN A 654 25.71 -15.20 17.40
C GLN A 654 25.97 -15.50 18.89
N TYR A 655 24.95 -15.51 19.75
CA TYR A 655 25.01 -15.82 21.18
C TYR A 655 24.49 -17.22 21.52
N GLY A 656 24.09 -18.01 20.51
CA GLY A 656 23.56 -19.35 20.74
C GLY A 656 24.62 -20.29 21.28
N LEU A 657 24.28 -21.03 22.35
CA LEU A 657 25.14 -22.00 23.01
C LEU A 657 24.66 -23.44 22.78
N LEU A 658 23.50 -23.61 22.17
CA LEU A 658 22.93 -24.90 21.75
C LEU A 658 22.18 -24.76 20.44
N ASP A 659 21.97 -25.88 19.74
CA ASP A 659 21.03 -25.95 18.61
C ASP A 659 19.60 -26.02 19.12
N SER A 660 19.00 -24.85 19.33
CA SER A 660 17.67 -24.72 19.89
C SER A 660 16.58 -25.26 18.96
N TYR A 661 16.78 -25.22 17.64
CA TYR A 661 15.84 -25.77 16.67
C TYR A 661 15.89 -27.30 16.67
N ALA A 662 17.07 -27.93 16.58
CA ALA A 662 17.18 -29.38 16.60
C ALA A 662 16.63 -29.98 17.91
N LEU A 663 16.97 -29.41 19.07
CA LEU A 663 16.44 -29.85 20.35
C LEU A 663 14.92 -29.67 20.43
N SER A 664 14.38 -28.54 19.98
CA SER A 664 12.93 -28.31 20.03
C SER A 664 12.15 -29.19 19.06
N ASP A 665 12.73 -29.54 17.91
CA ASP A 665 12.13 -30.50 16.96
C ASP A 665 12.05 -31.91 17.60
N LYS A 666 13.11 -32.38 18.27
CA LYS A 666 13.07 -33.64 19.04
C LYS A 666 12.03 -33.62 20.15
N ILE A 667 11.94 -32.50 20.90
CA ILE A 667 10.92 -32.32 21.93
C ILE A 667 9.51 -32.33 21.33
N HIS A 668 9.31 -31.68 20.17
CA HIS A 668 8.05 -31.65 19.48
C HIS A 668 7.58 -33.08 19.10
N GLU A 669 8.42 -33.84 18.43
CA GLU A 669 8.10 -35.20 18.03
C GLU A 669 7.87 -36.13 19.24
N ARG A 670 8.77 -36.11 20.23
CA ARG A 670 8.70 -37.04 21.36
C ARG A 670 7.61 -36.71 22.35
N PHE A 671 7.31 -35.42 22.60
CA PHE A 671 6.40 -35.01 23.67
C PHE A 671 5.13 -34.29 23.19
N PHE A 672 5.16 -33.48 22.15
CA PHE A 672 3.94 -32.90 21.62
C PHE A 672 3.13 -33.96 20.83
N HIS A 673 3.76 -34.64 19.90
CA HIS A 673 3.12 -35.72 19.14
C HIS A 673 3.02 -37.01 19.99
N GLY A 674 4.11 -37.44 20.61
CA GLY A 674 4.13 -38.67 21.38
C GLY A 674 3.18 -38.71 22.57
N TYR A 675 2.84 -37.57 23.16
CA TYR A 675 1.86 -37.45 24.26
C TYR A 675 0.55 -36.78 23.80
N ALA A 676 0.24 -36.74 22.51
CA ALA A 676 -0.96 -36.09 21.98
C ALA A 676 -2.27 -36.68 22.54
N SER A 677 -2.30 -37.99 22.84
CA SER A 677 -3.43 -38.67 23.45
C SER A 677 -3.49 -38.55 25.00
N VAL A 678 -2.38 -38.15 25.64
CA VAL A 678 -2.25 -38.14 27.10
C VAL A 678 -2.89 -36.86 27.68
N LYS A 679 -3.94 -37.04 28.50
CA LYS A 679 -4.54 -35.92 29.21
C LYS A 679 -3.74 -35.61 30.47
N LEU A 680 -3.39 -34.35 30.67
CA LEU A 680 -2.69 -33.86 31.86
C LEU A 680 -3.64 -33.09 32.80
N PRO A 681 -3.27 -32.86 34.08
CA PRO A 681 -4.06 -32.02 34.99
C PRO A 681 -4.45 -30.67 34.41
N HIS A 682 -3.50 -30.01 33.70
CA HIS A 682 -3.65 -28.76 32.97
C HIS A 682 -2.69 -28.76 31.78
N LYS A 683 -2.69 -27.66 31.00
CA LYS A 683 -1.69 -27.43 29.95
C LYS A 683 -0.27 -27.48 30.51
N PHE A 684 0.65 -28.11 29.77
CA PHE A 684 2.07 -28.16 30.06
C PHE A 684 2.87 -27.47 28.97
N LYS A 685 3.60 -26.44 29.31
CA LYS A 685 4.29 -25.57 28.37
C LYS A 685 5.81 -25.79 28.44
N ILE A 686 6.45 -25.93 27.29
CA ILE A 686 7.88 -26.15 27.15
C ILE A 686 8.49 -24.99 26.36
N ALA A 687 9.67 -24.51 26.79
CA ALA A 687 10.42 -23.50 26.05
C ALA A 687 11.91 -23.80 26.03
N VAL A 688 12.55 -23.58 24.87
CA VAL A 688 13.99 -23.82 24.64
C VAL A 688 14.67 -22.50 24.32
N GLY A 689 15.52 -22.02 25.22
CA GLY A 689 16.35 -20.83 25.05
C GLY A 689 17.79 -21.19 24.68
N GLY A 690 18.33 -20.65 23.62
CA GLY A 690 19.69 -20.95 23.13
C GLY A 690 20.80 -20.45 24.01
N CYS A 691 20.57 -19.52 24.95
CA CYS A 691 21.57 -18.95 25.86
C CYS A 691 20.93 -18.17 27.00
N PRO A 692 21.71 -17.73 28.02
CA PRO A 692 21.23 -16.97 29.18
C PRO A 692 20.58 -15.59 28.89
N ASN A 693 20.59 -15.09 27.63
CA ASN A 693 19.81 -13.89 27.25
C ASN A 693 18.30 -14.09 27.37
N ASN A 694 17.83 -15.32 27.52
CA ASN A 694 16.44 -15.69 27.89
C ASN A 694 15.36 -15.09 26.99
N CYS A 695 15.59 -14.99 25.67
CA CYS A 695 14.70 -14.29 24.71
C CYS A 695 13.27 -14.85 24.66
N VAL A 696 13.08 -16.17 24.85
CA VAL A 696 11.76 -16.83 24.83
C VAL A 696 11.24 -17.13 26.26
N LYS A 697 11.89 -16.57 27.27
CA LYS A 697 11.50 -16.70 28.68
C LYS A 697 11.27 -18.15 29.12
N PRO A 698 12.25 -19.06 29.01
CA PRO A 698 12.10 -20.46 29.44
C PRO A 698 11.66 -20.60 30.90
N ASP A 699 12.16 -19.73 31.76
CA ASP A 699 11.82 -19.68 33.20
C ASP A 699 10.35 -19.30 33.51
N LEU A 700 9.58 -18.85 32.50
CA LEU A 700 8.15 -18.57 32.61
C LEU A 700 7.25 -19.67 31.99
N ASN A 701 7.83 -20.84 31.72
CA ASN A 701 7.15 -22.02 31.22
C ASN A 701 7.18 -23.15 32.24
N ASP A 702 6.26 -24.12 32.13
CA ASP A 702 6.19 -25.24 33.05
C ASP A 702 7.52 -26.03 33.06
N PHE A 703 8.20 -26.08 31.90
CA PHE A 703 9.55 -26.61 31.75
C PHE A 703 10.36 -25.73 30.79
N GLY A 704 11.46 -25.24 31.26
CA GLY A 704 12.36 -24.36 30.52
C GLY A 704 13.78 -24.93 30.41
N ILE A 705 14.35 -24.87 29.20
CA ILE A 705 15.73 -25.29 28.93
C ILE A 705 16.51 -24.06 28.46
N VAL A 706 17.68 -23.85 29.00
CA VAL A 706 18.58 -22.72 28.65
C VAL A 706 19.98 -23.26 28.39
N GLY A 707 20.52 -22.97 27.20
CA GLY A 707 21.88 -23.30 26.84
C GLY A 707 22.91 -22.61 27.74
N GLN A 708 23.92 -23.33 28.13
CA GLN A 708 24.98 -22.91 29.04
C GLN A 708 26.37 -23.14 28.42
N ARG A 709 27.31 -22.27 28.72
CA ARG A 709 28.73 -22.49 28.49
C ARG A 709 29.49 -22.22 29.81
N VAL A 710 29.75 -23.28 30.53
CA VAL A 710 30.39 -23.24 31.84
C VAL A 710 31.87 -23.02 31.66
N PRO A 711 32.45 -21.89 32.14
CA PRO A 711 33.86 -21.65 32.04
C PRO A 711 34.64 -22.58 32.98
N VAL A 712 35.75 -23.14 32.51
CA VAL A 712 36.74 -23.84 33.34
C VAL A 712 37.94 -22.93 33.53
N ILE A 713 38.32 -22.68 34.78
CA ILE A 713 39.42 -21.78 35.11
C ILE A 713 40.65 -22.59 35.54
N ASP A 714 41.72 -22.47 34.75
CA ASP A 714 43.01 -22.99 35.08
C ASP A 714 43.77 -22.02 36.02
N LEU A 715 43.76 -22.36 37.29
CA LEU A 715 44.41 -21.54 38.32
C LEU A 715 45.91 -21.53 38.21
N GLU A 716 46.55 -22.52 37.57
CA GLU A 716 48.03 -22.56 37.40
C GLU A 716 48.46 -21.48 36.40
N ASN A 717 47.70 -21.32 35.32
CA ASN A 717 47.94 -20.32 34.32
C ASN A 717 47.47 -18.90 34.72
N CYS A 718 46.66 -18.78 35.80
CA CYS A 718 46.18 -17.48 36.27
C CYS A 718 47.31 -16.69 36.96
N LYS A 719 47.59 -15.48 36.44
CA LYS A 719 48.67 -14.59 36.97
C LYS A 719 48.19 -13.52 37.95
N GLY A 720 46.91 -13.51 38.33
CA GLY A 720 46.38 -12.54 39.30
C GLY A 720 46.47 -11.09 38.82
N CYS A 721 46.15 -10.83 37.54
CA CYS A 721 46.32 -9.52 36.91
C CYS A 721 45.54 -8.41 37.63
N ARG A 722 46.15 -7.25 37.86
CA ARG A 722 45.48 -6.07 38.44
C ARG A 722 44.26 -5.62 37.59
N ILE A 723 44.37 -5.76 36.27
CA ILE A 723 43.25 -5.54 35.32
C ILE A 723 43.00 -6.88 34.62
N CYS A 724 41.98 -7.61 35.07
CA CYS A 724 41.66 -8.94 34.52
C CYS A 724 40.71 -8.84 33.36
N GLN A 725 41.13 -9.29 32.17
CA GLN A 725 40.30 -9.27 30.97
C GLN A 725 39.08 -10.21 31.05
N VAL A 726 39.18 -11.27 31.85
CA VAL A 726 38.05 -12.19 32.12
C VAL A 726 36.98 -11.50 32.95
N SER A 727 37.41 -10.76 34.00
CA SER A 727 36.49 -9.99 34.84
C SER A 727 35.84 -8.85 34.07
N LEU A 728 36.59 -8.13 33.23
CA LEU A 728 36.05 -7.07 32.38
C LEU A 728 35.06 -7.58 31.33
N ALA A 729 35.20 -8.81 30.88
CA ALA A 729 34.30 -9.43 29.91
C ALA A 729 33.01 -9.98 30.55
N CYS A 730 32.90 -10.02 31.88
CA CYS A 730 31.75 -10.58 32.57
C CYS A 730 30.59 -9.59 32.67
N PRO A 731 29.46 -9.80 31.97
CA PRO A 731 28.36 -8.86 31.93
C PRO A 731 27.52 -8.84 33.23
N VAL A 732 27.75 -9.80 34.14
CA VAL A 732 27.02 -9.94 35.41
C VAL A 732 27.97 -9.81 36.61
N GLU A 733 29.20 -9.35 36.39
CA GLU A 733 30.20 -9.11 37.43
C GLU A 733 30.45 -10.31 38.36
N ALA A 734 30.25 -11.52 37.80
CA ALA A 734 30.46 -12.77 38.55
C ALA A 734 31.94 -13.17 38.67
N SER A 735 32.85 -12.58 37.92
CA SER A 735 34.28 -12.95 37.95
C SER A 735 35.13 -11.81 38.49
N GLN A 736 35.98 -12.12 39.45
CA GLN A 736 36.90 -11.16 40.11
C GLN A 736 38.20 -11.83 40.50
N VAL A 737 39.23 -11.02 40.71
CA VAL A 737 40.50 -11.51 41.23
C VAL A 737 40.50 -11.38 42.75
N VAL A 738 40.59 -12.49 43.46
CA VAL A 738 40.65 -12.58 44.93
C VAL A 738 41.93 -13.31 45.27
N ASP A 739 42.73 -12.77 46.20
CA ASP A 739 44.02 -13.32 46.66
C ASP A 739 44.96 -13.72 45.51
N GLY A 740 45.00 -12.85 44.45
CA GLY A 740 45.88 -13.07 43.31
C GLY A 740 45.43 -14.18 42.34
N LYS A 741 44.22 -14.68 42.43
CA LYS A 741 43.67 -15.69 41.56
C LYS A 741 42.27 -15.28 41.09
N LEU A 742 41.92 -15.69 39.87
CA LEU A 742 40.60 -15.49 39.31
C LEU A 742 39.58 -16.41 39.98
N VAL A 743 38.54 -15.84 40.53
CA VAL A 743 37.41 -16.55 41.13
C VAL A 743 36.13 -16.20 40.37
N ILE A 744 35.28 -17.19 40.11
CA ILE A 744 33.94 -16.99 39.57
C ILE A 744 32.91 -17.28 40.66
N ASP A 745 32.10 -16.29 40.98
CA ASP A 745 31.00 -16.40 41.91
C ASP A 745 29.87 -17.25 41.26
N PRO A 746 29.59 -18.47 41.77
CA PRO A 746 28.61 -19.37 41.15
C PRO A 746 27.19 -18.87 41.25
N ASP A 747 26.87 -18.04 42.27
CA ASP A 747 25.51 -17.49 42.49
C ASP A 747 25.18 -16.36 41.54
N LYS A 748 26.21 -15.62 41.09
CA LYS A 748 26.06 -14.56 40.07
C LYS A 748 26.26 -15.06 38.66
N CYS A 749 27.06 -16.13 38.46
CA CYS A 749 27.40 -16.63 37.12
C CYS A 749 26.21 -17.28 36.43
N ASN A 750 25.79 -16.72 35.31
CA ASN A 750 24.73 -17.27 34.46
C ASN A 750 25.27 -18.21 33.34
N ASN A 751 26.53 -18.57 33.37
CA ASN A 751 27.19 -19.45 32.39
C ASN A 751 27.04 -19.04 30.92
N CYS A 752 27.12 -17.74 30.65
CA CYS A 752 27.03 -17.22 29.28
C CYS A 752 28.30 -17.43 28.44
N GLY A 753 29.39 -17.85 29.02
CA GLY A 753 30.65 -18.18 28.37
C GLY A 753 31.43 -16.99 27.78
N ARG A 754 31.02 -15.73 28.06
CA ARG A 754 31.70 -14.55 27.50
C ARG A 754 33.14 -14.37 28.00
N CYS A 755 33.46 -14.93 29.15
CA CYS A 755 34.77 -14.90 29.76
C CYS A 755 35.77 -15.94 29.16
N VAL A 756 35.26 -16.95 28.45
CA VAL A 756 36.06 -18.00 27.81
C VAL A 756 36.90 -17.42 26.68
N GLY A 757 38.23 -17.76 26.65
CA GLY A 757 39.20 -17.26 25.70
C GLY A 757 39.59 -15.79 25.89
N LYS A 758 39.26 -15.16 27.05
CA LYS A 758 39.61 -13.76 27.31
C LYS A 758 40.91 -13.58 28.10
N CYS A 759 41.42 -14.63 28.67
CA CYS A 759 42.69 -14.57 29.41
C CYS A 759 43.89 -14.65 28.45
N PRO A 760 44.75 -13.63 28.38
CA PRO A 760 45.94 -13.68 27.52
C PRO A 760 46.97 -14.75 27.98
N PHE A 761 46.85 -15.24 29.20
CA PHE A 761 47.68 -16.32 29.77
C PHE A 761 46.98 -17.69 29.72
N LYS A 762 45.89 -17.80 28.97
CA LYS A 762 45.12 -19.03 28.74
C LYS A 762 44.44 -19.63 29.98
N ALA A 763 44.26 -18.88 31.05
CA ALA A 763 43.59 -19.36 32.25
C ALA A 763 42.09 -19.58 32.10
N SER A 764 41.45 -19.19 30.98
CA SER A 764 40.01 -19.33 30.69
C SER A 764 39.75 -19.86 29.29
N GLU A 765 40.58 -20.76 28.78
CA GLU A 765 40.41 -21.32 27.41
C GLU A 765 39.35 -22.41 27.35
N GLU A 766 39.25 -23.22 28.42
CA GLU A 766 38.37 -24.36 28.46
C GLU A 766 36.94 -24.02 28.90
N SER A 767 35.97 -24.76 28.42
CA SER A 767 34.55 -24.64 28.81
C SER A 767 33.78 -25.91 28.49
N ALA A 768 32.76 -26.19 29.26
CA ALA A 768 31.77 -27.22 28.93
C ALA A 768 30.46 -26.59 28.45
N TYR A 769 29.91 -27.12 27.38
CA TYR A 769 28.56 -26.78 26.95
C TYR A 769 27.53 -27.65 27.69
N GLY A 770 26.39 -27.09 28.05
CA GLY A 770 25.38 -27.80 28.80
C GLY A 770 24.01 -27.10 28.79
N TYR A 771 23.11 -27.64 29.59
CA TYR A 771 21.73 -27.25 29.68
C TYR A 771 21.36 -26.95 31.13
N ARG A 772 20.78 -25.77 31.40
CA ARG A 772 20.12 -25.46 32.66
C ARG A 772 18.61 -25.68 32.52
N ILE A 773 18.04 -26.44 33.40
CA ILE A 773 16.59 -26.74 33.41
C ILE A 773 15.92 -25.91 34.50
N TYR A 774 14.79 -25.28 34.11
CA TYR A 774 13.89 -24.58 35.01
C TYR A 774 12.55 -25.31 35.02
N ILE A 775 11.95 -25.50 36.20
CA ILE A 775 10.63 -26.14 36.33
C ILE A 775 9.65 -25.25 37.12
N GLY A 776 8.36 -25.33 36.78
CA GLY A 776 7.31 -24.62 37.52
C GLY A 776 7.10 -23.16 37.15
N GLY A 777 7.66 -22.71 36.02
CA GLY A 777 7.38 -21.38 35.52
C GLY A 777 5.95 -21.22 35.03
N ARG A 778 5.45 -19.99 35.16
CA ARG A 778 4.06 -19.70 34.76
C ARG A 778 3.90 -18.20 34.47
N TRP A 779 3.17 -17.89 33.36
CA TRP A 779 2.80 -16.53 33.00
C TRP A 779 1.30 -16.45 32.70
N GLY A 780 0.59 -15.49 33.28
CA GLY A 780 -0.83 -15.26 33.09
C GLY A 780 -1.44 -14.49 34.27
N LYS A 781 -2.68 -14.84 34.68
CA LYS A 781 -3.36 -14.23 35.84
C LYS A 781 -2.52 -14.29 37.15
N ARG A 782 -1.68 -15.28 37.28
CA ARG A 782 -0.64 -15.39 38.31
C ARG A 782 0.69 -15.61 37.61
N VAL A 783 1.76 -15.03 38.13
CA VAL A 783 3.14 -15.16 37.62
C VAL A 783 3.96 -15.96 38.63
N ALA A 784 4.78 -16.87 38.12
CA ALA A 784 5.79 -17.56 38.89
C ALA A 784 7.01 -17.80 38.01
N HIS A 785 8.21 -17.51 38.50
CA HIS A 785 9.44 -17.92 37.86
C HIS A 785 9.71 -19.38 38.16
N GLY A 786 10.16 -20.12 37.17
CA GLY A 786 10.61 -21.49 37.35
C GLY A 786 11.87 -21.53 38.18
N LEU A 787 11.99 -22.54 39.02
CA LEU A 787 13.17 -22.82 39.84
C LEU A 787 14.18 -23.67 39.04
N ALA A 788 15.45 -23.29 39.09
CA ALA A 788 16.50 -24.03 38.39
C ALA A 788 16.81 -25.32 39.15
N LEU A 789 16.92 -26.44 38.44
CA LEU A 789 17.48 -27.66 39.03
C LEU A 789 18.96 -27.46 39.42
N ASN A 790 19.37 -28.08 40.51
CA ASN A 790 20.72 -27.93 41.10
C ASN A 790 21.83 -28.66 40.30
N LYS A 791 21.65 -28.80 38.97
CA LYS A 791 22.56 -29.49 38.06
C LYS A 791 22.60 -28.78 36.72
N ILE A 792 23.79 -28.68 36.11
CA ILE A 792 23.95 -28.40 34.68
C ILE A 792 24.08 -29.76 33.99
N PHE A 793 23.21 -30.00 33.05
CA PHE A 793 23.16 -31.23 32.25
C PHE A 793 24.11 -31.09 31.07
N LEU A 794 24.91 -32.13 30.79
CA LEU A 794 25.88 -32.13 29.68
C LEU A 794 25.43 -33.02 28.54
N ASP A 795 24.43 -33.88 28.77
CA ASP A 795 23.86 -34.80 27.77
C ASP A 795 22.44 -34.43 27.46
N GLU A 796 22.10 -34.41 26.16
CA GLU A 796 20.80 -34.03 25.65
C GLU A 796 19.71 -35.09 25.97
N GLU A 797 20.07 -36.37 25.93
CA GLU A 797 19.13 -37.44 26.28
C GLU A 797 18.75 -37.43 27.75
N GLU A 798 19.71 -37.03 28.63
CA GLU A 798 19.40 -36.82 30.02
C GLU A 798 18.38 -35.68 30.22
N VAL A 799 18.52 -34.58 29.46
CA VAL A 799 17.54 -33.48 29.48
C VAL A 799 16.18 -33.94 29.03
N LEU A 800 16.10 -34.73 27.94
CA LEU A 800 14.83 -35.29 27.42
C LEU A 800 14.22 -36.28 28.44
N SER A 801 15.02 -37.06 29.12
CA SER A 801 14.59 -37.98 30.19
C SER A 801 13.99 -37.20 31.38
N VAL A 802 14.62 -36.12 31.84
CA VAL A 802 14.10 -35.27 32.93
C VAL A 802 12.80 -34.57 32.49
N LEU A 803 12.67 -34.15 31.23
CA LEU A 803 11.43 -33.58 30.68
C LEU A 803 10.29 -34.61 30.72
N GLU A 804 10.55 -35.84 30.32
CA GLU A 804 9.58 -36.94 30.36
C GLU A 804 9.13 -37.22 31.81
N LYS A 805 10.09 -37.33 32.75
CA LYS A 805 9.81 -37.48 34.18
C LYS A 805 8.95 -36.32 34.72
N ALA A 806 9.20 -35.08 34.31
CA ALA A 806 8.38 -33.92 34.71
C ALA A 806 6.92 -34.02 34.19
N ILE A 807 6.71 -34.51 32.98
CA ILE A 807 5.39 -34.74 32.42
C ILE A 807 4.67 -35.86 33.16
N LEU A 808 5.37 -36.97 33.46
CA LEU A 808 4.84 -38.12 34.21
C LEU A 808 4.50 -37.74 35.64
N LEU A 809 5.39 -37.04 36.36
CA LEU A 809 5.13 -36.55 37.71
C LEU A 809 3.90 -35.61 37.73
N PHE A 810 3.81 -34.69 36.78
CA PHE A 810 2.63 -33.83 36.69
C PHE A 810 1.35 -34.59 36.39
N ARG A 811 1.42 -35.63 35.54
CA ARG A 811 0.32 -36.52 35.24
C ARG A 811 -0.15 -37.28 36.48
N GLU A 812 0.79 -37.84 37.26
CA GLU A 812 0.53 -38.68 38.41
C GLU A 812 0.08 -37.89 39.66
N GLN A 813 0.78 -36.80 39.97
CA GLN A 813 0.66 -36.10 41.25
C GLN A 813 -0.03 -34.75 41.18
N GLY A 814 -0.33 -34.22 39.99
CA GLY A 814 -1.08 -33.00 39.79
C GLY A 814 -2.60 -33.20 39.91
N ASN A 815 -3.27 -32.28 40.58
CA ASN A 815 -4.74 -32.29 40.67
C ASN A 815 -5.37 -31.69 39.37
N THR A 816 -6.54 -32.19 38.97
CA THR A 816 -7.24 -31.65 37.80
C THR A 816 -7.50 -30.14 37.96
N GLY A 817 -7.06 -29.34 36.99
CA GLY A 817 -7.10 -27.87 36.99
C GLY A 817 -5.88 -27.20 37.61
N GLU A 818 -5.00 -27.94 38.26
CA GLU A 818 -3.76 -27.45 38.87
C GLU A 818 -2.69 -27.22 37.83
N ARG A 819 -1.94 -26.13 37.91
CA ARG A 819 -0.77 -25.87 37.06
C ARG A 819 0.47 -26.55 37.66
N PHE A 820 1.44 -26.90 36.85
CA PHE A 820 2.65 -27.58 37.32
C PHE A 820 3.40 -26.77 38.42
N ALA A 821 3.42 -25.44 38.33
CA ALA A 821 3.93 -24.57 39.38
C ALA A 821 3.19 -24.78 40.72
N ASP A 822 1.89 -24.92 40.69
CA ASP A 822 1.09 -25.16 41.93
C ASP A 822 1.34 -26.57 42.48
N THR A 823 1.51 -27.58 41.59
CA THR A 823 1.90 -28.94 41.97
C THR A 823 3.25 -28.95 42.66
N ILE A 824 4.27 -28.26 42.12
CA ILE A 824 5.60 -28.15 42.74
C ILE A 824 5.52 -27.44 44.10
N SER A 825 4.75 -26.36 44.19
CA SER A 825 4.55 -25.64 45.45
C SER A 825 3.94 -26.48 46.54
N ARG A 826 2.99 -27.36 46.15
CA ARG A 826 2.32 -28.31 47.10
C ARG A 826 3.22 -29.45 47.53
N LEU A 827 4.03 -30.01 46.62
CA LEU A 827 4.92 -31.15 46.90
C LEU A 827 6.26 -30.76 47.49
N GLY A 828 6.64 -29.51 47.35
CA GLY A 828 7.99 -29.00 47.70
C GLY A 828 9.01 -29.22 46.59
N PHE A 829 9.78 -28.18 46.28
CA PHE A 829 10.73 -28.21 45.19
C PHE A 829 11.82 -29.29 45.33
N GLU A 830 12.38 -29.44 46.51
CA GLU A 830 13.43 -30.44 46.73
C GLU A 830 12.95 -31.88 46.55
N ASN A 831 11.73 -32.17 46.95
CA ASN A 831 11.10 -33.49 46.75
C ASN A 831 10.84 -33.72 45.26
N VAL A 832 10.33 -32.69 44.51
CA VAL A 832 10.12 -32.82 43.06
C VAL A 832 11.45 -33.01 42.35
N GLN A 833 12.48 -32.24 42.69
CA GLN A 833 13.81 -32.39 42.13
C GLN A 833 14.40 -33.80 42.39
N ALA A 834 14.26 -34.34 43.58
CA ALA A 834 14.73 -35.69 43.89
C ALA A 834 14.04 -36.76 43.03
N GLN A 835 12.72 -36.66 42.84
CA GLN A 835 11.95 -37.56 41.96
C GLN A 835 12.36 -37.43 40.48
N LEU A 836 12.67 -36.22 39.98
CA LEU A 836 13.13 -36.00 38.59
C LEU A 836 14.53 -36.58 38.36
N MET A 837 15.38 -36.64 39.41
CA MET A 837 16.73 -37.24 39.32
C MET A 837 16.70 -38.77 39.47
N ALA A 838 15.66 -39.37 40.00
CA ALA A 838 15.47 -40.83 40.09
C ALA A 838 14.87 -41.38 38.80
N ASP A 839 14.91 -42.71 38.60
CA ASP A 839 14.37 -43.37 37.39
C ASP A 839 13.00 -44.07 37.63
N ASP A 840 12.42 -43.95 38.81
CA ASP A 840 11.14 -44.56 39.18
C ASP A 840 9.99 -44.16 38.26
N LEU A 841 9.88 -42.86 37.95
CA LEU A 841 8.80 -42.33 37.07
C LEU A 841 8.83 -42.95 35.67
N LEU A 842 9.99 -43.18 35.12
CA LEU A 842 10.14 -43.79 33.79
C LEU A 842 9.84 -45.31 33.85
N ALA A 843 10.26 -45.95 34.92
CA ALA A 843 9.95 -47.38 35.09
C ALA A 843 8.45 -47.67 35.20
N ARG A 844 7.70 -46.69 35.73
CA ARG A 844 6.20 -46.78 35.86
C ARG A 844 5.43 -46.02 34.78
N LYS A 845 6.06 -45.67 33.70
CA LYS A 845 5.48 -44.82 32.64
C LYS A 845 4.08 -45.30 32.19
N GLU A 846 3.95 -46.56 31.80
CA GLU A 846 2.70 -47.09 31.28
C GLU A 846 1.59 -47.11 32.35
N GLU A 847 1.93 -47.41 33.58
CA GLU A 847 1.04 -47.32 34.75
C GLU A 847 0.53 -45.88 34.94
N ILE A 848 1.42 -44.90 34.96
CA ILE A 848 1.09 -43.49 35.17
C ILE A 848 0.20 -42.94 34.03
N ILE A 849 0.48 -43.30 32.79
CA ILE A 849 -0.30 -42.85 31.64
C ILE A 849 -1.71 -43.49 31.67
N GLY A 850 -1.83 -44.75 32.06
CA GLY A 850 -3.09 -45.48 32.16
C GLY A 850 -3.95 -45.09 33.37
N ALA A 851 -3.37 -44.50 34.41
CA ALA A 851 -4.08 -44.17 35.66
C ALA A 851 -5.16 -43.10 35.47
N LYS A 852 -6.21 -43.13 36.29
CA LYS A 852 -7.21 -42.04 36.39
C LYS A 852 -6.57 -40.83 37.08
N MET A 853 -6.82 -39.64 36.52
CA MET A 853 -6.35 -38.39 37.12
C MET A 853 -7.08 -38.04 38.39
N HIS A 854 -6.39 -37.40 39.33
CA HIS A 854 -6.97 -36.88 40.57
C HIS A 854 -8.10 -35.87 40.27
N LEU A 855 -9.29 -36.11 40.84
CA LEU A 855 -10.47 -35.28 40.69
C LEU A 855 -10.56 -34.33 41.89
N HIS A 856 -9.96 -33.14 41.82
CA HIS A 856 -10.32 -32.01 42.70
C HIS A 856 -10.89 -30.89 41.83
N GLY A 857 -12.05 -30.37 42.26
CA GLY A 857 -12.83 -29.39 41.52
C GLY A 857 -12.03 -28.15 41.18
N GLY A 858 -11.87 -27.92 39.91
CA GLY A 858 -11.29 -26.71 39.37
C GLY A 858 -11.95 -26.41 38.04
N ALA A 859 -12.10 -25.12 37.75
CA ALA A 859 -12.68 -24.65 36.49
C ALA A 859 -11.91 -25.22 35.29
N THR A 860 -12.64 -25.85 34.39
CA THR A 860 -12.14 -26.24 33.09
C THR A 860 -11.79 -25.00 32.32
N CYS A 861 -10.56 -24.89 31.76
CA CYS A 861 -10.21 -23.87 30.79
C CYS A 861 -10.81 -24.23 29.44
#